data_153b59e88440cac5b3a3ddaf1e810b2c
#
_entry.id   153b59e88440cac5b3a3ddaf1e810b2c
#
_cell.length_a   1.000
_cell.length_b   1.000
_cell.length_c   1.000
_cell.angle_alpha   90.00
_cell.angle_beta   90.00
_cell.angle_gamma   90.00
#
_symmetry.space_group_name_H-M   'P 1'
#
loop_
_entity.id
_entity.type
_entity.pdbx_description
1 polymer ?
#
loop_
_entity_poly.entity_id
_entity_poly.type
_entity_poly.pdbx_seq_one_letter_code
_entity_poly.pdbx_strand_id
1 'polypeptide(L)'
;MKQAKLLLLDGHSLAYRAFYALPVENFATSSGQHTNAVYGFASMIINLIRDEKPTHIATAFDVSRKTFRSEKFPEYKANRASTPDEFRSQISFINELLDAFQIPHFELEGYEADDIIATFVDKFSQEAEILICTGDRDSFQLVKKDVTVLYPKKGVTELARMTPSAVVEKYGLTPEQYPDFAALRGDPSDNLPSIPGVGEKTATKWIQEFGSLKELIAKVDQVPGKAGEALRAALPSVITNRELTQLRHDLPLAISFQDLEWSGIDKTHTTKLFDQLEIKALKERIKSLYGSSESVELSTQKVEVQQVSAKEFLNSLNSVTGVVPATFSESSISASFSQGKVLVAQINDVKGEINSFGNWMVHGAKELIRNGVLAKVAIDTEVAAYLLNPGARDLDLESVLRRYLGVEFEDLQNDLFSEGWNPEPPAYMSQLWQVLTGELEKHNALQLYQDLEIPTMHALARMEAVGIGVDHVALKKLHDFFEKEEKSSIATAYKSVGHEFNVASPKQLQAVLFEELKLPKTKRIKTGFSTDAESLEWLYETTKHPVLEALLRVREVGKLRTTVEGLLSAIASDQRIHSTFQQTTTATGRLSSTDPNLQNIPVRTEEGRKIRDCFVAQKPFVDLLTADYSQIEMRIMAHLSDDKELLEAFRTGEDLHSTVAAQVFDVKVSDVDADMRRQIKAMSYGLAYGLSSFGLAQQLDISPSDASALMAKYFERFGGIQDYLKQVVIQARELGYTETILGRRRYLPDLNHENRQRREIAERMALNAPIQGSAADIIKVAMLNVEHAIDQQALKSRLLLQVHDELIFEVAEGEHQIMEQLVRREMGNAYPLKAPLDVNVGFGKSWDLAAH
;
A
#
# COMPACT_ATOMS: atom_id res chain seq x y z
N MET A 1 -17.21 45.63 -11.98
CA MET A 1 -17.12 44.25 -12.48
C MET A 1 -15.95 43.60 -11.73
N LYS A 2 -16.08 42.42 -11.22
CA LYS A 2 -14.89 41.66 -10.73
C LYS A 2 -13.99 41.44 -11.95
N GLN A 3 -12.72 41.85 -11.87
CA GLN A 3 -11.76 41.63 -12.94
C GLN A 3 -11.55 40.14 -13.09
N ALA A 4 -11.58 39.58 -14.30
CA ALA A 4 -11.33 38.18 -14.54
C ALA A 4 -9.88 37.83 -14.09
N LYS A 5 -9.68 36.61 -13.60
CA LYS A 5 -8.37 36.15 -13.12
C LYS A 5 -8.03 34.83 -13.81
N LEU A 6 -6.93 34.79 -14.56
CA LEU A 6 -6.44 33.63 -15.28
C LEU A 6 -5.24 33.00 -14.53
N LEU A 7 -5.35 31.74 -14.15
CA LEU A 7 -4.28 30.95 -13.58
C LEU A 7 -3.67 30.05 -14.65
N LEU A 8 -2.39 30.27 -14.97
CA LEU A 8 -1.61 29.47 -15.90
C LEU A 8 -0.66 28.54 -15.13
N LEU A 9 -0.71 27.26 -15.41
CA LEU A 9 0.08 26.23 -14.74
C LEU A 9 1.11 25.64 -15.70
N ASP A 10 2.37 25.55 -15.26
CA ASP A 10 3.42 24.78 -15.91
C ASP A 10 3.33 23.33 -15.42
N GLY A 11 2.68 22.47 -16.20
CA GLY A 11 2.29 21.12 -15.79
C GLY A 11 3.49 20.24 -15.46
N HIS A 12 4.52 20.20 -16.32
CA HIS A 12 5.70 19.40 -16.08
C HIS A 12 6.51 19.88 -14.88
N SER A 13 6.77 21.18 -14.78
CA SER A 13 7.54 21.75 -13.67
C SER A 13 6.88 21.46 -12.32
N LEU A 14 5.56 21.64 -12.23
CA LEU A 14 4.80 21.39 -11.00
C LEU A 14 4.71 19.91 -10.67
N ALA A 15 4.50 19.04 -11.66
CA ALA A 15 4.43 17.59 -11.46
C ALA A 15 5.78 16.99 -11.02
N TYR A 16 6.89 17.41 -11.64
CA TYR A 16 8.23 17.01 -11.19
C TYR A 16 8.52 17.49 -9.77
N ARG A 17 8.14 18.72 -9.46
CA ARG A 17 8.30 19.24 -8.12
C ARG A 17 7.52 18.43 -7.08
N ALA A 18 6.29 18.09 -7.38
CA ALA A 18 5.46 17.23 -6.54
C ALA A 18 6.12 15.86 -6.32
N PHE A 19 6.63 15.26 -7.39
CA PHE A 19 7.31 13.97 -7.35
C PHE A 19 8.52 13.96 -6.41
N TYR A 20 9.39 14.98 -6.50
CA TYR A 20 10.59 15.06 -5.65
C TYR A 20 10.35 15.60 -4.24
N ALA A 21 9.23 16.27 -4.00
CA ALA A 21 8.87 16.78 -2.68
C ALA A 21 8.29 15.71 -1.74
N LEU A 22 7.71 14.64 -2.30
CA LEU A 22 7.03 13.60 -1.55
C LEU A 22 7.77 12.25 -1.74
N PRO A 23 8.12 11.53 -0.65
CA PRO A 23 8.79 10.24 -0.75
C PRO A 23 7.93 9.22 -1.50
N VAL A 24 8.46 8.60 -2.54
CA VAL A 24 7.76 7.62 -3.39
C VAL A 24 7.23 6.44 -2.57
N GLU A 25 8.00 6.04 -1.56
CA GLU A 25 7.72 4.89 -0.69
C GLU A 25 6.44 5.04 0.13
N ASN A 26 6.00 6.29 0.39
CA ASN A 26 4.85 6.60 1.23
C ASN A 26 3.56 6.86 0.41
N PHE A 27 3.68 6.90 -0.91
CA PHE A 27 2.58 7.24 -1.81
C PHE A 27 2.47 6.21 -2.92
N ALA A 28 1.82 5.09 -2.59
CA ALA A 28 1.48 4.06 -3.55
C ALA A 28 0.12 3.45 -3.18
N THR A 29 -0.64 3.04 -4.19
CA THR A 29 -1.87 2.26 -3.98
C THR A 29 -1.54 0.88 -3.44
N SER A 30 -2.54 0.17 -2.95
CA SER A 30 -2.42 -1.24 -2.54
C SER A 30 -1.93 -2.15 -3.67
N SER A 31 -2.21 -1.78 -4.93
CA SER A 31 -1.71 -2.46 -6.15
C SER A 31 -0.27 -2.06 -6.54
N GLY A 32 0.37 -1.13 -5.81
CA GLY A 32 1.74 -0.68 -6.07
C GLY A 32 1.86 0.47 -7.08
N GLN A 33 0.76 1.08 -7.53
CA GLN A 33 0.81 2.30 -8.35
C GLN A 33 1.32 3.46 -7.51
N HIS A 34 2.42 4.09 -7.93
CA HIS A 34 2.91 5.30 -7.28
C HIS A 34 1.97 6.48 -7.54
N THR A 35 1.73 7.29 -6.50
CA THR A 35 0.75 8.38 -6.53
C THR A 35 1.31 9.70 -5.99
N ASN A 36 2.57 9.76 -5.60
CA ASN A 36 3.19 10.94 -4.99
C ASN A 36 3.16 12.17 -5.89
N ALA A 37 3.41 12.02 -7.21
CA ALA A 37 3.34 13.13 -8.15
C ALA A 37 1.90 13.63 -8.33
N VAL A 38 0.94 12.72 -8.56
CA VAL A 38 -0.47 13.07 -8.72
C VAL A 38 -1.02 13.70 -7.45
N TYR A 39 -0.74 13.11 -6.28
CA TYR A 39 -1.16 13.64 -4.99
C TYR A 39 -0.63 15.05 -4.74
N GLY A 40 0.68 15.25 -4.94
CA GLY A 40 1.31 16.56 -4.75
C GLY A 40 0.82 17.60 -5.74
N PHE A 41 0.65 17.22 -7.01
CA PHE A 41 0.14 18.08 -8.07
C PHE A 41 -1.33 18.48 -7.80
N ALA A 42 -2.19 17.52 -7.46
CA ALA A 42 -3.57 17.80 -7.05
C ALA A 42 -3.62 18.75 -5.84
N SER A 43 -2.80 18.47 -4.81
CA SER A 43 -2.71 19.29 -3.61
C SER A 43 -2.30 20.73 -3.91
N MET A 44 -1.38 20.95 -4.87
CA MET A 44 -0.96 22.29 -5.29
C MET A 44 -2.10 23.02 -6.02
N ILE A 45 -2.77 22.37 -6.96
CA ILE A 45 -3.88 22.95 -7.71
C ILE A 45 -5.04 23.32 -6.77
N ILE A 46 -5.42 22.43 -5.85
CA ILE A 46 -6.48 22.68 -4.86
C ILE A 46 -6.15 23.94 -4.03
N ASN A 47 -4.90 24.07 -3.56
CA ASN A 47 -4.49 25.26 -2.82
C ASN A 47 -4.52 26.51 -3.69
N LEU A 48 -4.01 26.45 -4.91
CA LEU A 48 -4.03 27.58 -5.84
C LEU A 48 -5.45 28.06 -6.14
N ILE A 49 -6.37 27.15 -6.41
CA ILE A 49 -7.78 27.48 -6.67
C ILE A 49 -8.43 28.12 -5.43
N ARG A 50 -8.20 27.52 -4.25
CA ARG A 50 -8.75 28.05 -2.99
C ARG A 50 -8.23 29.45 -2.65
N ASP A 51 -6.92 29.64 -2.78
CA ASP A 51 -6.24 30.85 -2.30
C ASP A 51 -6.34 31.98 -3.32
N GLU A 52 -6.25 31.70 -4.61
CA GLU A 52 -6.26 32.70 -5.69
C GLU A 52 -7.64 32.94 -6.30
N LYS A 53 -8.57 31.96 -6.17
CA LYS A 53 -9.96 32.04 -6.71
C LYS A 53 -10.00 32.45 -8.17
N PRO A 54 -9.31 31.76 -9.07
CA PRO A 54 -9.29 32.07 -10.49
C PRO A 54 -10.67 31.86 -11.11
N THR A 55 -10.97 32.65 -12.14
CA THR A 55 -12.16 32.49 -12.99
C THR A 55 -11.85 31.66 -14.23
N HIS A 56 -10.58 31.63 -14.63
CA HIS A 56 -10.08 30.91 -15.80
C HIS A 56 -8.80 30.17 -15.40
N ILE A 57 -8.62 28.97 -15.91
CA ILE A 57 -7.43 28.13 -15.61
C ILE A 57 -6.98 27.45 -16.90
N ALA A 58 -5.67 27.33 -17.10
CA ALA A 58 -5.09 26.50 -18.14
C ALA A 58 -3.76 25.90 -17.70
N THR A 59 -3.45 24.72 -18.20
CA THR A 59 -2.16 24.04 -17.95
C THR A 59 -1.41 23.87 -19.28
N ALA A 60 -0.10 24.12 -19.28
CA ALA A 60 0.76 23.87 -20.43
C ALA A 60 1.73 22.71 -20.13
N PHE A 61 1.99 21.86 -21.13
CA PHE A 61 2.92 20.74 -21.05
C PHE A 61 3.92 20.75 -22.22
N ASP A 62 5.09 20.15 -21.98
CA ASP A 62 6.07 19.86 -23.04
C ASP A 62 5.69 18.54 -23.74
N VAL A 63 5.64 18.48 -25.05
CA VAL A 63 5.39 17.25 -25.82
C VAL A 63 6.61 16.33 -25.80
N SER A 64 7.78 16.92 -26.06
CA SER A 64 9.03 16.17 -26.20
C SER A 64 10.25 17.04 -25.90
N ARG A 65 11.43 16.42 -25.84
CA ARG A 65 12.72 17.12 -25.75
C ARG A 65 13.13 17.78 -27.08
N LYS A 66 12.44 17.47 -28.16
CA LYS A 66 12.77 17.99 -29.50
C LYS A 66 12.00 19.28 -29.72
N THR A 67 12.67 20.41 -29.49
CA THR A 67 12.11 21.76 -29.62
C THR A 67 13.03 22.61 -30.53
N PHE A 68 12.56 23.78 -30.97
CA PHE A 68 13.39 24.69 -31.75
C PHE A 68 14.69 25.06 -31.02
N ARG A 69 14.71 25.01 -29.66
CA ARG A 69 15.92 25.25 -28.86
C ARG A 69 16.92 24.13 -29.02
N SER A 70 16.47 22.88 -28.93
CA SER A 70 17.34 21.70 -29.12
C SER A 70 17.80 21.53 -30.57
N GLU A 71 17.01 21.99 -31.56
CA GLU A 71 17.42 22.02 -32.97
C GLU A 71 18.53 23.06 -33.21
N LYS A 72 18.45 24.23 -32.55
CA LYS A 72 19.43 25.28 -32.64
C LYS A 72 20.68 25.02 -31.83
N PHE A 73 20.56 24.40 -30.68
CA PHE A 73 21.64 24.02 -29.77
C PHE A 73 21.44 22.59 -29.26
N PRO A 74 22.04 21.57 -29.93
CA PRO A 74 21.82 20.17 -29.59
C PRO A 74 22.14 19.78 -28.15
N GLU A 75 23.02 20.57 -27.49
CA GLU A 75 23.41 20.35 -26.10
C GLU A 75 22.41 20.92 -25.10
N TYR A 76 21.39 21.64 -25.55
CA TYR A 76 20.34 22.20 -24.71
C TYR A 76 19.61 21.12 -23.93
N LYS A 77 19.59 21.22 -22.59
CA LYS A 77 19.01 20.24 -21.66
C LYS A 77 19.53 18.79 -21.81
N ALA A 78 20.66 18.58 -22.52
CA ALA A 78 21.23 17.25 -22.77
C ALA A 78 21.75 16.56 -21.48
N ASN A 79 22.12 17.35 -20.46
CA ASN A 79 22.57 16.87 -19.16
C ASN A 79 21.44 16.45 -18.21
N ARG A 80 20.17 16.65 -18.57
CA ARG A 80 19.02 16.22 -17.74
C ARG A 80 18.92 14.71 -17.74
N ALA A 81 18.82 14.12 -16.54
CA ALA A 81 18.61 12.69 -16.35
C ALA A 81 17.34 12.20 -17.07
N SER A 82 17.28 10.90 -17.35
CA SER A 82 16.05 10.28 -17.85
C SER A 82 14.92 10.42 -16.82
N THR A 83 13.70 10.61 -17.30
CA THR A 83 12.51 10.63 -16.45
C THR A 83 12.39 9.32 -15.67
N PRO A 84 12.31 9.34 -14.33
CA PRO A 84 12.10 8.14 -13.52
C PRO A 84 10.84 7.38 -13.96
N ASP A 85 10.89 6.06 -13.95
CA ASP A 85 9.77 5.23 -14.35
C ASP A 85 8.56 5.42 -13.41
N GLU A 86 8.84 5.62 -12.11
CA GLU A 86 7.84 5.92 -11.10
C GLU A 86 7.08 7.22 -11.40
N PHE A 87 7.75 8.22 -11.96
CA PHE A 87 7.10 9.45 -12.41
C PHE A 87 6.34 9.24 -13.73
N ARG A 88 6.96 8.55 -14.69
CA ARG A 88 6.35 8.29 -16.00
C ARG A 88 5.01 7.55 -15.87
N SER A 89 4.92 6.61 -14.93
CA SER A 89 3.67 5.87 -14.66
C SER A 89 2.53 6.73 -14.13
N GLN A 90 2.79 7.97 -13.74
CA GLN A 90 1.79 8.88 -13.18
C GLN A 90 1.32 9.98 -14.16
N ILE A 91 1.97 10.13 -15.33
CA ILE A 91 1.64 11.21 -16.28
C ILE A 91 0.20 11.09 -16.79
N SER A 92 -0.26 9.88 -17.11
CA SER A 92 -1.64 9.65 -17.56
C SER A 92 -2.67 10.04 -16.48
N PHE A 93 -2.36 9.78 -15.21
CA PHE A 93 -3.22 10.17 -14.09
C PHE A 93 -3.19 11.68 -13.82
N ILE A 94 -2.09 12.36 -14.14
CA ILE A 94 -2.02 13.82 -14.06
C ILE A 94 -2.95 14.44 -15.11
N ASN A 95 -2.97 13.90 -16.32
CA ASN A 95 -3.88 14.35 -17.38
C ASN A 95 -5.34 14.05 -17.00
N GLU A 96 -5.63 12.82 -16.52
CA GLU A 96 -6.97 12.45 -16.04
C GLU A 96 -7.44 13.34 -14.86
N LEU A 97 -6.52 13.74 -13.97
CA LEU A 97 -6.81 14.69 -12.90
C LEU A 97 -7.22 16.08 -13.45
N LEU A 98 -6.52 16.57 -14.45
CA LEU A 98 -6.87 17.85 -15.10
C LEU A 98 -8.23 17.78 -15.78
N ASP A 99 -8.54 16.67 -16.46
CA ASP A 99 -9.85 16.42 -17.04
C ASP A 99 -10.94 16.38 -15.97
N ALA A 100 -10.70 15.67 -14.86
CA ALA A 100 -11.61 15.60 -13.72
C ALA A 100 -11.77 16.96 -13.02
N PHE A 101 -10.75 17.80 -13.03
CA PHE A 101 -10.78 19.16 -12.51
C PHE A 101 -11.32 20.17 -13.53
N GLN A 102 -11.69 19.73 -14.72
CA GLN A 102 -12.18 20.56 -15.82
C GLN A 102 -11.19 21.68 -16.18
N ILE A 103 -9.89 21.37 -16.15
CA ILE A 103 -8.82 22.32 -16.48
C ILE A 103 -8.27 21.97 -17.86
N PRO A 104 -8.47 22.80 -18.87
CA PRO A 104 -7.91 22.59 -20.20
C PRO A 104 -6.37 22.55 -20.15
N HIS A 105 -5.78 21.60 -20.85
CA HIS A 105 -4.35 21.45 -20.94
C HIS A 105 -3.87 21.45 -22.39
N PHE A 106 -2.70 22.04 -22.62
CA PHE A 106 -2.20 22.39 -23.94
C PHE A 106 -0.77 21.90 -24.14
N GLU A 107 -0.54 21.38 -25.33
CA GLU A 107 0.77 20.92 -25.81
C GLU A 107 0.96 21.42 -27.25
N LEU A 108 2.19 21.74 -27.63
CA LEU A 108 2.51 22.12 -29.01
C LEU A 108 3.87 21.54 -29.43
N GLU A 109 3.87 20.72 -30.47
CA GLU A 109 5.11 20.11 -30.99
C GLU A 109 6.12 21.17 -31.43
N GLY A 110 7.39 21.00 -31.01
CA GLY A 110 8.47 21.93 -31.33
C GLY A 110 8.64 23.11 -30.37
N TYR A 111 7.74 23.25 -29.39
CA TYR A 111 7.76 24.33 -28.39
C TYR A 111 7.72 23.78 -26.97
N GLU A 112 8.06 24.62 -26.00
CA GLU A 112 8.01 24.28 -24.58
C GLU A 112 6.77 24.89 -23.91
N ALA A 113 6.39 24.35 -22.73
CA ALA A 113 5.25 24.84 -21.95
C ALA A 113 5.33 26.35 -21.66
N ASP A 114 6.54 26.88 -21.39
CA ASP A 114 6.78 28.29 -21.13
C ASP A 114 6.46 29.17 -22.33
N ASP A 115 6.64 28.69 -23.57
CA ASP A 115 6.29 29.43 -24.79
C ASP A 115 4.77 29.50 -24.97
N ILE A 116 4.04 28.43 -24.60
CA ILE A 116 2.56 28.40 -24.57
C ILE A 116 2.07 29.42 -23.54
N ILE A 117 2.64 29.40 -22.33
CA ILE A 117 2.31 30.34 -21.24
C ILE A 117 2.58 31.77 -21.68
N ALA A 118 3.72 32.05 -22.29
CA ALA A 118 4.05 33.39 -22.80
C ALA A 118 3.05 33.91 -23.87
N THR A 119 2.63 32.98 -24.75
CA THR A 119 1.60 33.29 -25.76
C THR A 119 0.25 33.65 -25.12
N PHE A 120 -0.17 32.88 -24.09
CA PHE A 120 -1.40 33.19 -23.35
C PHE A 120 -1.34 34.51 -22.59
N VAL A 121 -0.17 34.82 -21.99
CA VAL A 121 0.04 36.12 -21.33
C VAL A 121 -0.14 37.26 -22.29
N ASP A 122 0.46 37.23 -23.48
CA ASP A 122 0.30 38.32 -24.45
C ASP A 122 -1.11 38.41 -25.04
N LYS A 123 -1.75 37.24 -25.23
CA LYS A 123 -3.10 37.15 -25.79
C LYS A 123 -4.18 37.67 -24.82
N PHE A 124 -4.05 37.36 -23.51
CA PHE A 124 -5.14 37.59 -22.56
C PHE A 124 -4.84 38.62 -21.46
N SER A 125 -3.68 39.30 -21.49
CA SER A 125 -3.32 40.31 -20.47
C SER A 125 -4.23 41.55 -20.44
N GLN A 126 -4.99 41.78 -21.49
CA GLN A 126 -5.99 42.88 -21.53
C GLN A 126 -7.36 42.46 -20.96
N GLU A 127 -7.59 41.12 -20.83
CA GLU A 127 -8.88 40.58 -20.43
C GLU A 127 -8.88 40.16 -18.94
N ALA A 128 -7.71 39.81 -18.37
CA ALA A 128 -7.61 39.28 -17.02
C ALA A 128 -6.32 39.67 -16.28
N GLU A 129 -6.37 39.68 -14.96
CA GLU A 129 -5.19 39.53 -14.12
C GLU A 129 -4.63 38.08 -14.29
N ILE A 130 -3.33 37.95 -14.60
CA ILE A 130 -2.72 36.67 -14.89
C ILE A 130 -1.79 36.23 -13.74
N LEU A 131 -1.98 35.02 -13.27
CA LEU A 131 -1.11 34.33 -12.34
C LEU A 131 -0.44 33.14 -13.02
N ILE A 132 0.89 33.07 -13.00
CA ILE A 132 1.66 31.98 -13.61
C ILE A 132 2.29 31.16 -12.48
N CYS A 133 1.94 29.88 -12.35
CA CYS A 133 2.56 29.01 -11.37
C CYS A 133 3.58 28.10 -12.09
N THR A 134 4.87 28.37 -11.88
CA THR A 134 5.99 27.62 -12.47
C THR A 134 7.21 27.65 -11.57
N GLY A 135 8.03 26.61 -11.64
CA GLY A 135 9.37 26.54 -11.04
C GLY A 135 10.46 27.09 -11.96
N ASP A 136 10.12 27.49 -13.18
CA ASP A 136 11.09 28.06 -14.12
C ASP A 136 11.28 29.57 -13.91
N ARG A 137 12.52 29.99 -13.82
CA ARG A 137 12.88 31.41 -13.62
C ARG A 137 12.79 32.23 -14.91
N ASP A 138 12.85 31.59 -16.05
CA ASP A 138 12.74 32.29 -17.33
C ASP A 138 11.36 32.93 -17.50
N SER A 139 10.34 32.41 -16.83
CA SER A 139 9.00 33.04 -16.73
C SER A 139 9.01 34.42 -16.04
N PHE A 140 10.10 34.82 -15.33
CA PHE A 140 10.17 36.17 -14.73
C PHE A 140 10.18 37.29 -15.78
N GLN A 141 10.58 37.00 -17.03
CA GLN A 141 10.48 37.94 -18.14
C GLN A 141 9.02 38.34 -18.50
N LEU A 142 8.05 37.50 -18.09
CA LEU A 142 6.64 37.72 -18.35
C LEU A 142 5.96 38.63 -17.32
N VAL A 143 6.63 38.91 -16.20
CA VAL A 143 6.08 39.69 -15.09
C VAL A 143 5.80 41.12 -15.52
N LYS A 144 4.54 41.55 -15.34
CA LYS A 144 4.04 42.90 -15.67
C LYS A 144 3.13 43.41 -14.54
N LYS A 145 2.55 44.58 -14.66
CA LYS A 145 1.63 45.15 -13.66
C LYS A 145 0.50 44.16 -13.29
N ASP A 146 -0.07 43.52 -14.32
CA ASP A 146 -1.22 42.62 -14.18
C ASP A 146 -0.85 41.14 -14.41
N VAL A 147 0.45 40.84 -14.37
CA VAL A 147 1.01 39.46 -14.50
C VAL A 147 1.98 39.17 -13.36
N THR A 148 1.64 38.21 -12.51
CA THR A 148 2.46 37.78 -11.36
C THR A 148 2.87 36.31 -11.51
N VAL A 149 4.16 36.02 -11.28
CA VAL A 149 4.63 34.62 -11.21
C VAL A 149 4.58 34.13 -9.76
N LEU A 150 3.89 33.01 -9.55
CA LEU A 150 3.84 32.26 -8.31
C LEU A 150 4.97 31.22 -8.33
N TYR A 151 6.10 31.55 -7.72
CA TYR A 151 7.31 30.73 -7.75
C TYR A 151 7.41 29.84 -6.51
N PRO A 152 7.44 28.51 -6.62
CA PRO A 152 7.52 27.62 -5.49
C PRO A 152 8.88 27.70 -4.76
N LYS A 153 8.89 27.99 -3.44
CA LYS A 153 10.10 28.09 -2.61
C LYS A 153 10.51 26.75 -2.00
N LYS A 154 9.59 26.15 -1.22
CA LYS A 154 9.86 24.90 -0.51
C LYS A 154 8.64 23.97 -0.54
N GLY A 155 8.84 22.71 -0.88
CA GLY A 155 7.76 21.73 -0.97
C GLY A 155 6.71 22.09 -2.00
N VAL A 156 5.45 21.73 -1.71
CA VAL A 156 4.30 21.92 -2.59
C VAL A 156 3.34 23.07 -2.14
N THR A 157 3.67 23.78 -1.05
CA THR A 157 2.73 24.72 -0.42
C THR A 157 3.23 26.17 -0.34
N GLU A 158 4.56 26.42 -0.30
CA GLU A 158 5.09 27.76 -0.11
C GLU A 158 5.44 28.40 -1.45
N LEU A 159 4.71 29.47 -1.83
CA LEU A 159 4.87 30.20 -3.07
C LEU A 159 5.37 31.64 -2.83
N ALA A 160 6.35 32.09 -3.61
CA ALA A 160 6.75 33.48 -3.67
C ALA A 160 5.99 34.18 -4.78
N ARG A 161 5.42 35.35 -4.49
CA ARG A 161 4.77 36.20 -5.49
C ARG A 161 5.82 37.11 -6.13
N MET A 162 6.19 36.80 -7.36
CA MET A 162 7.14 37.58 -8.14
C MET A 162 6.38 38.65 -8.95
N THR A 163 6.22 39.80 -8.32
CA THR A 163 5.71 41.04 -8.97
C THR A 163 6.87 41.82 -9.58
N PRO A 164 6.64 42.88 -10.41
CA PRO A 164 7.71 43.70 -10.91
C PRO A 164 8.64 44.24 -9.82
N SER A 165 8.09 44.69 -8.71
CA SER A 165 8.85 45.18 -7.55
C SER A 165 9.66 44.05 -6.88
N ALA A 166 9.12 42.83 -6.76
CA ALA A 166 9.80 41.68 -6.18
C ALA A 166 10.98 41.18 -7.07
N VAL A 167 10.82 41.26 -8.40
CA VAL A 167 11.91 40.97 -9.34
C VAL A 167 13.04 41.99 -9.18
N VAL A 168 12.72 43.29 -9.12
CA VAL A 168 13.69 44.37 -8.91
C VAL A 168 14.38 44.24 -7.55
N GLU A 169 13.64 43.97 -6.49
CA GLU A 169 14.19 43.77 -5.13
C GLU A 169 15.18 42.59 -5.09
N LYS A 170 14.83 41.50 -5.77
CA LYS A 170 15.64 40.25 -5.71
C LYS A 170 16.86 40.29 -6.63
N TYR A 171 16.71 40.82 -7.84
CA TYR A 171 17.76 40.76 -8.89
C TYR A 171 18.39 42.10 -9.22
N GLY A 172 17.80 43.21 -8.77
CA GLY A 172 18.25 44.54 -9.13
C GLY A 172 17.93 44.94 -10.57
N LEU A 173 17.03 44.22 -11.25
CA LEU A 173 16.71 44.33 -12.67
C LEU A 173 15.22 44.34 -12.90
N THR A 174 14.77 45.00 -13.98
CA THR A 174 13.35 44.88 -14.37
C THR A 174 13.08 43.51 -15.01
N PRO A 175 11.80 43.07 -15.05
CA PRO A 175 11.43 41.81 -15.70
C PRO A 175 11.92 41.72 -17.16
N GLU A 176 11.84 42.81 -17.91
CA GLU A 176 12.28 42.86 -19.31
C GLU A 176 13.78 42.68 -19.48
N GLN A 177 14.56 43.03 -18.45
CA GLN A 177 16.03 42.83 -18.43
C GLN A 177 16.42 41.38 -17.99
N TYR A 178 15.48 40.60 -17.51
CA TYR A 178 15.80 39.26 -16.98
C TYR A 178 16.41 38.29 -18.02
N PRO A 179 15.91 38.21 -19.29
CA PRO A 179 16.53 37.37 -20.31
C PRO A 179 17.98 37.77 -20.64
N ASP A 180 18.31 39.07 -20.63
CA ASP A 180 19.63 39.57 -20.84
C ASP A 180 20.60 39.17 -19.73
N PHE A 181 20.12 39.23 -18.48
CA PHE A 181 20.83 38.76 -17.30
C PHE A 181 21.04 37.25 -17.34
N ALA A 182 20.00 36.45 -17.66
CA ALA A 182 20.06 35.01 -17.75
C ALA A 182 21.10 34.58 -18.83
N ALA A 183 21.12 35.23 -19.96
CA ALA A 183 22.08 34.97 -21.03
C ALA A 183 23.52 35.20 -20.62
N LEU A 184 23.81 36.22 -19.83
CA LEU A 184 25.14 36.50 -19.30
C LEU A 184 25.58 35.52 -18.20
N ARG A 185 24.67 35.15 -17.32
CA ARG A 185 24.91 34.22 -16.22
C ARG A 185 25.13 32.81 -16.73
N GLY A 186 24.43 32.43 -17.80
CA GLY A 186 24.22 31.04 -18.21
C GLY A 186 23.24 30.30 -17.27
N ASP A 187 22.85 29.10 -17.66
CA ASP A 187 22.03 28.23 -16.85
C ASP A 187 22.51 26.77 -16.90
N PRO A 188 23.14 26.27 -15.81
CA PRO A 188 23.61 24.89 -15.77
C PRO A 188 22.47 23.85 -15.86
N SER A 189 21.23 24.19 -15.45
CA SER A 189 20.06 23.28 -15.52
C SER A 189 19.62 23.04 -16.97
N ASP A 190 19.84 24.02 -17.83
CA ASP A 190 19.52 23.96 -19.25
C ASP A 190 20.77 23.77 -20.14
N ASN A 191 21.91 23.49 -19.49
CA ASN A 191 23.21 23.31 -20.14
C ASN A 191 23.65 24.53 -20.96
N LEU A 192 23.21 25.73 -20.54
CA LEU A 192 23.63 26.98 -21.15
C LEU A 192 24.96 27.42 -20.53
N PRO A 193 26.03 27.63 -21.35
CA PRO A 193 27.35 27.93 -20.83
C PRO A 193 27.40 29.30 -20.15
N SER A 194 28.06 29.36 -19.00
CA SER A 194 28.33 30.59 -18.25
C SER A 194 29.65 31.22 -18.68
N ILE A 195 29.78 32.54 -18.51
CA ILE A 195 31.02 33.27 -18.78
C ILE A 195 31.97 33.05 -17.59
N PRO A 196 33.21 32.57 -17.81
CA PRO A 196 34.20 32.36 -16.75
C PRO A 196 34.42 33.61 -15.88
N GLY A 197 34.23 33.49 -14.58
CA GLY A 197 34.39 34.59 -13.62
C GLY A 197 33.22 35.61 -13.57
N VAL A 198 32.16 35.38 -14.32
CA VAL A 198 30.93 36.21 -14.30
C VAL A 198 29.81 35.47 -13.60
N GLY A 199 29.46 35.91 -12.42
CA GLY A 199 28.31 35.43 -11.67
C GLY A 199 27.17 36.42 -11.66
N GLU A 200 26.11 36.15 -10.89
CA GLU A 200 24.88 36.97 -10.79
C GLU A 200 25.22 38.48 -10.57
N LYS A 201 26.10 38.80 -9.61
CA LYS A 201 26.45 40.19 -9.27
C LYS A 201 27.07 40.93 -10.43
N THR A 202 27.93 40.28 -11.20
CA THR A 202 28.60 40.90 -12.33
C THR A 202 27.64 41.10 -13.50
N ALA A 203 26.82 40.09 -13.80
CA ALA A 203 25.81 40.16 -14.83
C ALA A 203 24.78 41.26 -14.53
N THR A 204 24.27 41.31 -13.27
CA THR A 204 23.34 42.38 -12.81
C THR A 204 23.99 43.76 -12.99
N LYS A 205 25.23 43.95 -12.52
CA LYS A 205 25.94 45.24 -12.65
C LYS A 205 26.05 45.69 -14.10
N TRP A 206 26.42 44.80 -15.02
CA TRP A 206 26.55 45.14 -16.42
C TRP A 206 25.22 45.56 -17.07
N ILE A 207 24.16 44.83 -16.77
CA ILE A 207 22.81 45.18 -17.29
C ILE A 207 22.32 46.51 -16.70
N GLN A 208 22.60 46.80 -15.44
CA GLN A 208 22.28 48.11 -14.83
C GLN A 208 23.10 49.23 -15.44
N GLU A 209 24.39 49.02 -15.74
CA GLU A 209 25.31 50.02 -16.25
C GLU A 209 25.05 50.35 -17.74
N PHE A 210 24.79 49.31 -18.55
CA PHE A 210 24.62 49.45 -20.00
C PHE A 210 23.15 49.47 -20.44
N GLY A 211 22.21 49.14 -19.53
CA GLY A 211 20.76 49.16 -19.78
C GLY A 211 20.25 47.86 -20.40
N SER A 212 20.97 47.25 -21.33
CA SER A 212 20.60 46.00 -21.99
C SER A 212 21.83 45.21 -22.46
N LEU A 213 21.64 43.93 -22.77
CA LEU A 213 22.69 43.11 -23.39
C LEU A 213 23.14 43.64 -24.76
N LYS A 214 22.19 44.17 -25.53
CA LYS A 214 22.45 44.77 -26.84
C LYS A 214 23.42 45.95 -26.72
N GLU A 215 23.17 46.85 -25.78
CA GLU A 215 24.06 48.00 -25.53
C GLU A 215 25.42 47.58 -24.93
N LEU A 216 25.42 46.56 -24.07
CA LEU A 216 26.66 45.96 -23.53
C LEU A 216 27.51 45.38 -24.65
N ILE A 217 26.93 44.63 -25.59
CA ILE A 217 27.64 44.08 -26.75
C ILE A 217 28.20 45.18 -27.63
N ALA A 218 27.41 46.22 -27.92
CA ALA A 218 27.85 47.36 -28.72
C ALA A 218 29.02 48.12 -28.09
N LYS A 219 29.16 48.08 -26.78
CA LYS A 219 30.24 48.76 -26.01
C LYS A 219 31.17 47.78 -25.31
N VAL A 220 31.28 46.52 -25.78
CA VAL A 220 32.01 45.45 -25.13
C VAL A 220 33.49 45.77 -24.87
N ASP A 221 34.09 46.57 -25.73
CA ASP A 221 35.48 47.02 -25.59
C ASP A 221 35.70 48.01 -24.42
N GLN A 222 34.63 48.60 -23.91
CA GLN A 222 34.63 49.49 -22.74
C GLN A 222 34.57 48.70 -21.42
N VAL A 223 34.32 47.41 -21.46
CA VAL A 223 34.27 46.55 -20.25
C VAL A 223 35.70 46.17 -19.85
N PRO A 224 36.20 46.70 -18.69
CA PRO A 224 37.58 46.52 -18.31
C PRO A 224 37.90 45.17 -17.64
N GLY A 225 39.17 44.81 -17.63
CA GLY A 225 39.71 43.71 -16.86
C GLY A 225 39.38 42.30 -17.38
N LYS A 226 39.78 41.30 -16.60
CA LYS A 226 39.63 39.88 -16.98
C LYS A 226 38.19 39.45 -17.30
N ALA A 227 37.21 40.02 -16.61
CA ALA A 227 35.79 39.71 -16.88
C ALA A 227 35.36 40.27 -18.25
N GLY A 228 35.86 41.46 -18.67
CA GLY A 228 35.61 41.97 -20.01
C GLY A 228 36.26 41.15 -21.11
N GLU A 229 37.48 40.63 -20.86
CA GLU A 229 38.14 39.71 -21.78
C GLU A 229 37.37 38.42 -21.93
N ALA A 230 36.89 37.85 -20.81
CA ALA A 230 36.07 36.64 -20.80
C ALA A 230 34.73 36.86 -21.53
N LEU A 231 34.08 38.02 -21.34
CA LEU A 231 32.87 38.40 -22.07
C LEU A 231 33.11 38.46 -23.59
N ARG A 232 34.18 39.14 -24.05
CA ARG A 232 34.51 39.21 -25.48
C ARG A 232 34.73 37.84 -26.11
N ALA A 233 35.43 36.94 -25.37
CA ALA A 233 35.64 35.55 -25.81
C ALA A 233 34.38 34.74 -25.87
N ALA A 234 33.42 34.99 -24.97
CA ALA A 234 32.17 34.26 -24.84
C ALA A 234 30.97 34.85 -25.64
N LEU A 235 31.16 35.94 -26.38
CA LEU A 235 30.07 36.62 -27.10
C LEU A 235 29.22 35.69 -27.96
N PRO A 236 29.74 34.73 -28.74
CA PRO A 236 28.91 33.84 -29.53
C PRO A 236 27.97 33.03 -28.64
N SER A 237 28.48 32.50 -27.53
CA SER A 237 27.66 31.72 -26.57
C SER A 237 26.63 32.58 -25.89
N VAL A 238 26.95 33.81 -25.49
CA VAL A 238 26.01 34.74 -24.85
C VAL A 238 24.88 35.12 -25.79
N ILE A 239 25.15 35.34 -27.07
CA ILE A 239 24.12 35.63 -28.09
C ILE A 239 23.22 34.41 -28.25
N THR A 240 23.78 33.20 -28.33
CA THR A 240 23.00 31.97 -28.39
C THR A 240 22.17 31.80 -27.13
N ASN A 241 22.74 31.97 -25.94
CA ASN A 241 21.99 31.90 -24.67
C ASN A 241 20.81 32.87 -24.69
N ARG A 242 21.02 34.11 -25.16
CA ARG A 242 19.95 35.12 -25.20
C ARG A 242 18.79 34.74 -26.10
N GLU A 243 19.07 34.07 -27.21
CA GLU A 243 18.06 33.59 -28.12
C GLU A 243 17.28 32.36 -27.52
N LEU A 244 17.99 31.50 -26.76
CA LEU A 244 17.40 30.33 -26.14
C LEU A 244 16.60 30.65 -24.87
N THR A 245 16.97 31.68 -24.11
CA THR A 245 16.23 32.13 -22.92
C THR A 245 15.01 33.03 -23.27
N GLN A 246 14.93 33.52 -24.52
CA GLN A 246 13.77 34.28 -24.98
C GLN A 246 12.58 33.38 -25.21
N LEU A 247 11.49 33.66 -24.53
CA LEU A 247 10.23 32.96 -24.76
C LEU A 247 9.55 33.40 -26.05
N ARG A 248 8.84 32.49 -26.70
CA ARG A 248 8.00 32.79 -27.88
C ARG A 248 6.61 33.22 -27.41
N HIS A 249 6.05 34.25 -28.10
CA HIS A 249 4.81 34.87 -27.72
C HIS A 249 3.72 34.75 -28.79
N ASP A 250 4.05 34.18 -29.94
CA ASP A 250 3.25 34.23 -31.19
C ASP A 250 2.91 32.81 -31.70
N LEU A 251 2.71 31.86 -30.78
CA LEU A 251 2.37 30.51 -31.17
C LEU A 251 0.97 30.39 -31.80
N PRO A 252 0.79 29.50 -32.80
CA PRO A 252 -0.47 29.36 -33.54
C PRO A 252 -1.54 28.62 -32.72
N LEU A 253 -1.87 29.13 -31.53
CA LEU A 253 -2.90 28.57 -30.65
C LEU A 253 -4.26 29.22 -30.98
N ALA A 254 -5.17 28.41 -31.59
CA ALA A 254 -6.52 28.84 -31.95
C ALA A 254 -7.47 28.68 -30.74
N ILE A 255 -7.32 29.59 -29.73
CA ILE A 255 -8.07 29.52 -28.48
C ILE A 255 -8.60 30.91 -28.11
N SER A 256 -9.80 30.96 -27.54
CA SER A 256 -10.41 32.15 -26.98
C SER A 256 -10.27 32.20 -25.46
N PHE A 257 -10.42 33.36 -24.86
CA PHE A 257 -10.43 33.50 -23.41
C PHE A 257 -11.55 32.72 -22.76
N GLN A 258 -12.70 32.62 -23.40
CA GLN A 258 -13.87 31.89 -22.92
C GLN A 258 -13.63 30.37 -22.84
N ASP A 259 -12.75 29.80 -23.67
CA ASP A 259 -12.41 28.39 -23.64
C ASP A 259 -11.61 27.98 -22.39
N LEU A 260 -11.13 28.99 -21.64
CA LEU A 260 -10.37 28.81 -20.40
C LEU A 260 -11.23 29.03 -19.14
N GLU A 261 -12.51 29.31 -19.29
CA GLU A 261 -13.42 29.54 -18.16
C GLU A 261 -13.53 28.28 -17.31
N TRP A 262 -13.25 28.41 -16.01
CA TRP A 262 -13.27 27.29 -15.09
C TRP A 262 -14.64 27.18 -14.41
N SER A 263 -15.32 26.06 -14.66
CA SER A 263 -16.67 25.79 -14.17
C SER A 263 -16.71 25.02 -12.83
N GLY A 264 -15.57 24.67 -12.27
CA GLY A 264 -15.46 23.83 -11.05
C GLY A 264 -14.92 22.44 -11.35
N ILE A 265 -14.93 21.57 -10.35
CA ILE A 265 -14.42 20.20 -10.44
C ILE A 265 -15.58 19.24 -10.73
N ASP A 266 -15.41 18.29 -11.66
CA ASP A 266 -16.35 17.17 -11.85
C ASP A 266 -16.26 16.23 -10.65
N LYS A 267 -17.29 16.23 -9.81
CA LYS A 267 -17.36 15.44 -8.58
C LYS A 267 -17.25 13.94 -8.86
N THR A 268 -17.98 13.44 -9.85
CA THR A 268 -18.06 12.01 -10.16
C THR A 268 -16.73 11.49 -10.69
N HIS A 269 -16.15 12.19 -11.65
CA HIS A 269 -14.87 11.82 -12.25
C HIS A 269 -13.74 11.89 -11.21
N THR A 270 -13.68 13.00 -10.44
CA THR A 270 -12.64 13.18 -9.41
C THR A 270 -12.74 12.13 -8.29
N THR A 271 -13.95 11.82 -7.85
CA THR A 271 -14.15 10.79 -6.81
C THR A 271 -13.68 9.43 -7.31
N LYS A 272 -14.04 9.05 -8.53
CA LYS A 272 -13.60 7.79 -9.16
C LYS A 272 -12.09 7.72 -9.28
N LEU A 273 -11.43 8.79 -9.75
CA LEU A 273 -9.98 8.86 -9.87
C LEU A 273 -9.29 8.76 -8.50
N PHE A 274 -9.77 9.48 -7.50
CA PHE A 274 -9.21 9.45 -6.15
C PHE A 274 -9.43 8.11 -5.45
N ASP A 275 -10.53 7.41 -5.74
CA ASP A 275 -10.75 6.03 -5.27
C ASP A 275 -9.76 5.06 -5.92
N GLN A 276 -9.61 5.15 -7.24
CA GLN A 276 -8.65 4.33 -7.99
C GLN A 276 -7.20 4.52 -7.50
N LEU A 277 -6.84 5.75 -7.16
CA LEU A 277 -5.50 6.11 -6.67
C LEU A 277 -5.36 6.07 -5.14
N GLU A 278 -6.41 5.68 -4.42
CA GLU A 278 -6.47 5.62 -2.95
C GLU A 278 -6.10 6.94 -2.25
N ILE A 279 -6.46 8.09 -2.88
CA ILE A 279 -6.15 9.44 -2.39
C ILE A 279 -7.29 9.94 -1.48
N LYS A 280 -7.29 9.53 -0.20
CA LYS A 280 -8.34 9.91 0.77
C LYS A 280 -8.23 11.36 1.24
N ALA A 281 -7.01 11.79 1.59
CA ALA A 281 -6.78 13.10 2.24
C ALA A 281 -7.18 14.32 1.40
N LEU A 282 -7.26 14.20 0.08
CA LEU A 282 -7.66 15.31 -0.79
C LEU A 282 -9.17 15.37 -1.04
N LYS A 283 -9.93 14.29 -0.80
CA LYS A 283 -11.37 14.26 -1.02
C LYS A 283 -12.11 15.33 -0.21
N GLU A 284 -11.75 15.47 1.06
CA GLU A 284 -12.35 16.50 1.93
C GLU A 284 -12.01 17.91 1.47
N ARG A 285 -10.79 18.11 1.00
CA ARG A 285 -10.29 19.44 0.60
C ARG A 285 -10.93 19.99 -0.68
N ILE A 286 -11.45 19.11 -1.56
CA ILE A 286 -12.07 19.50 -2.82
C ILE A 286 -13.57 19.76 -2.72
N LYS A 287 -14.24 19.39 -1.62
CA LYS A 287 -15.70 19.54 -1.46
C LYS A 287 -16.19 20.97 -1.77
N SER A 288 -15.44 21.99 -1.36
CA SER A 288 -15.77 23.39 -1.60
C SER A 288 -15.49 23.87 -3.03
N LEU A 289 -14.87 23.05 -3.86
CA LEU A 289 -14.46 23.39 -5.23
C LEU A 289 -15.35 22.74 -6.30
N TYR A 290 -16.34 21.92 -5.91
CA TYR A 290 -17.29 21.37 -6.84
C TYR A 290 -18.11 22.50 -7.49
N GLY A 291 -18.19 22.50 -8.84
CA GLY A 291 -18.95 23.47 -9.59
C GLY A 291 -20.46 23.36 -9.36
N SER A 292 -21.18 24.40 -9.69
CA SER A 292 -22.63 24.43 -9.63
C SER A 292 -23.33 23.73 -10.80
N SER A 293 -22.60 22.96 -11.62
CA SER A 293 -23.24 22.12 -12.62
C SER A 293 -24.16 21.16 -11.93
N GLU A 294 -25.42 21.18 -12.31
CA GLU A 294 -26.52 20.37 -11.82
C GLU A 294 -26.01 19.02 -11.38
N SER A 295 -25.99 18.82 -10.05
CA SER A 295 -26.01 17.49 -9.52
C SER A 295 -27.10 16.77 -10.32
N VAL A 296 -26.72 15.74 -11.09
CA VAL A 296 -27.62 14.63 -11.20
C VAL A 296 -27.81 14.25 -9.74
N GLU A 297 -28.86 14.75 -9.15
CA GLU A 297 -29.42 14.24 -7.92
C GLU A 297 -29.73 12.78 -8.22
N LEU A 298 -28.71 11.91 -8.02
CA LEU A 298 -29.02 10.61 -7.51
C LEU A 298 -29.75 10.95 -6.22
N SER A 299 -31.07 10.88 -6.29
CA SER A 299 -32.00 11.28 -5.27
C SER A 299 -31.49 10.70 -3.95
N THR A 300 -30.80 11.52 -3.15
CA THR A 300 -30.63 11.24 -1.74
C THR A 300 -32.04 11.24 -1.20
N GLN A 301 -32.60 10.04 -1.12
CA GLN A 301 -33.88 9.83 -0.49
C GLN A 301 -33.71 10.45 0.89
N LYS A 302 -34.52 11.48 1.19
CA LYS A 302 -34.43 12.16 2.48
C LYS A 302 -34.71 11.09 3.55
N VAL A 303 -33.66 10.67 4.25
CA VAL A 303 -33.78 9.65 5.29
C VAL A 303 -34.39 10.31 6.52
N GLU A 304 -35.50 9.77 6.97
CA GLU A 304 -36.13 10.17 8.23
C GLU A 304 -35.53 9.35 9.37
N VAL A 305 -34.69 9.96 10.20
CA VAL A 305 -34.14 9.35 11.41
C VAL A 305 -35.04 9.70 12.60
N GLN A 306 -35.56 8.71 13.26
CA GLN A 306 -36.45 8.89 14.41
C GLN A 306 -35.92 8.13 15.65
N GLN A 307 -35.69 8.87 16.73
CA GLN A 307 -35.45 8.24 18.04
C GLN A 307 -36.78 7.73 18.62
N VAL A 308 -36.78 6.47 19.04
CA VAL A 308 -38.00 5.79 19.51
C VAL A 308 -37.76 5.09 20.85
N SER A 309 -38.87 4.77 21.55
CA SER A 309 -38.81 3.94 22.75
C SER A 309 -38.45 2.48 22.41
N ALA A 310 -37.88 1.75 23.36
CA ALA A 310 -37.62 0.30 23.22
C ALA A 310 -38.86 -0.47 22.74
N LYS A 311 -40.03 -0.16 23.29
CA LYS A 311 -41.28 -0.82 22.92
C LYS A 311 -41.64 -0.60 21.45
N GLU A 312 -41.47 0.59 20.94
CA GLU A 312 -41.76 0.92 19.53
C GLU A 312 -40.76 0.25 18.59
N PHE A 313 -39.45 0.27 18.94
CA PHE A 313 -38.42 -0.43 18.20
C PHE A 313 -38.70 -1.95 18.10
N LEU A 314 -39.00 -2.57 19.25
CA LEU A 314 -39.29 -4.02 19.31
C LEU A 314 -40.59 -4.39 18.59
N ASN A 315 -41.61 -3.55 18.62
CA ASN A 315 -42.83 -3.76 17.83
C ASN A 315 -42.48 -3.77 16.32
N SER A 316 -41.63 -2.85 15.87
CA SER A 316 -41.20 -2.83 14.49
C SER A 316 -40.35 -4.06 14.14
N LEU A 317 -39.42 -4.46 15.02
CA LEU A 317 -38.60 -5.66 14.85
C LEU A 317 -39.44 -6.94 14.74
N ASN A 318 -40.45 -7.10 15.61
CA ASN A 318 -41.32 -8.26 15.63
C ASN A 318 -42.31 -8.33 14.45
N SER A 319 -42.50 -7.21 13.74
CA SER A 319 -43.38 -7.17 12.56
C SER A 319 -42.67 -7.59 11.26
N VAL A 320 -41.37 -7.72 11.27
CA VAL A 320 -40.53 -8.02 10.06
C VAL A 320 -40.23 -9.52 9.99
N THR A 321 -40.46 -10.12 8.83
CA THR A 321 -40.07 -11.51 8.54
C THR A 321 -38.79 -11.65 7.72
N GLY A 322 -38.21 -10.54 7.26
CA GLY A 322 -37.04 -10.49 6.42
C GLY A 322 -35.76 -10.07 7.15
N VAL A 323 -34.74 -9.79 6.37
CA VAL A 323 -33.47 -9.27 6.86
C VAL A 323 -33.58 -7.78 7.18
N VAL A 324 -33.09 -7.34 8.33
CA VAL A 324 -33.16 -5.96 8.81
C VAL A 324 -31.76 -5.33 8.77
N PRO A 325 -31.54 -4.27 7.98
CA PRO A 325 -30.32 -3.48 8.01
C PRO A 325 -30.15 -2.73 9.32
N ALA A 326 -28.97 -2.80 9.93
CA ALA A 326 -28.66 -2.08 11.16
C ALA A 326 -27.19 -1.65 11.26
N THR A 327 -26.97 -0.54 11.97
CA THR A 327 -25.64 -0.13 12.46
C THR A 327 -25.68 0.10 13.97
N PHE A 328 -24.51 0.05 14.59
CA PHE A 328 -24.36 0.06 16.04
C PHE A 328 -23.33 1.11 16.45
N SER A 329 -23.62 1.84 17.54
CA SER A 329 -22.63 2.58 18.33
C SER A 329 -22.40 1.87 19.67
N GLU A 330 -21.62 2.46 20.58
CA GLU A 330 -21.43 1.92 21.93
C GLU A 330 -22.73 1.83 22.71
N SER A 331 -23.64 2.78 22.50
CA SER A 331 -24.89 2.92 23.28
C SER A 331 -26.16 2.67 22.49
N SER A 332 -26.14 2.80 21.18
CA SER A 332 -27.35 2.87 20.35
C SER A 332 -27.31 1.92 19.15
N ILE A 333 -28.48 1.46 18.74
CA ILE A 333 -28.71 0.76 17.47
C ILE A 333 -29.57 1.63 16.57
N SER A 334 -29.22 1.73 15.29
CA SER A 334 -30.10 2.24 14.26
C SER A 334 -30.48 1.12 13.29
N ALA A 335 -31.74 1.05 12.91
CA ALA A 335 -32.24 0.01 12.02
C ALA A 335 -33.30 0.55 11.05
N SER A 336 -33.30 0.03 9.83
CA SER A 336 -34.26 0.39 8.79
C SER A 336 -35.28 -0.72 8.60
N PHE A 337 -36.54 -0.43 8.95
CA PHE A 337 -37.67 -1.35 8.82
C PHE A 337 -38.52 -1.04 7.57
N SER A 338 -38.31 0.10 6.96
CA SER A 338 -38.99 0.52 5.73
C SER A 338 -38.09 1.50 4.95
N GLN A 339 -38.32 1.60 3.67
CA GLN A 339 -37.53 2.46 2.79
C GLN A 339 -37.51 3.93 3.24
N GLY A 340 -36.36 4.52 3.37
CA GLY A 340 -36.16 5.94 3.72
C GLY A 340 -36.40 6.28 5.19
N LYS A 341 -36.67 5.28 6.06
CA LYS A 341 -36.88 5.52 7.49
C LYS A 341 -35.98 4.65 8.35
N VAL A 342 -35.34 5.28 9.32
CA VAL A 342 -34.44 4.66 10.30
C VAL A 342 -34.95 4.93 11.71
N LEU A 343 -35.10 3.89 12.51
CA LEU A 343 -35.41 3.98 13.93
C LEU A 343 -34.14 3.81 14.76
N VAL A 344 -33.97 4.65 15.78
CA VAL A 344 -32.85 4.62 16.72
C VAL A 344 -33.34 4.28 18.12
N ALA A 345 -32.72 3.30 18.78
CA ALA A 345 -33.03 2.91 20.16
C ALA A 345 -31.73 2.70 20.97
N GLN A 346 -31.84 2.74 22.29
CA GLN A 346 -30.73 2.39 23.20
C GLN A 346 -30.51 0.88 23.24
N ILE A 347 -29.27 0.41 23.04
CA ILE A 347 -28.94 -1.01 23.00
C ILE A 347 -29.33 -1.72 24.30
N ASN A 348 -29.06 -1.11 25.46
CA ASN A 348 -29.30 -1.73 26.75
C ASN A 348 -30.78 -2.06 26.98
N ASP A 349 -31.69 -1.29 26.38
CA ASP A 349 -33.13 -1.45 26.55
C ASP A 349 -33.72 -2.53 25.64
N VAL A 350 -32.97 -2.98 24.60
CA VAL A 350 -33.47 -3.94 23.58
C VAL A 350 -32.51 -5.13 23.40
N LYS A 351 -31.46 -5.25 24.19
CA LYS A 351 -30.34 -6.19 24.02
C LYS A 351 -30.78 -7.67 23.90
N GLY A 352 -31.74 -8.11 24.70
CA GLY A 352 -32.16 -9.51 24.67
C GLY A 352 -32.82 -9.93 23.35
N GLU A 353 -33.66 -9.07 22.83
CA GLU A 353 -34.40 -9.32 21.60
C GLU A 353 -33.56 -9.15 20.37
N ILE A 354 -32.70 -8.11 20.30
CA ILE A 354 -31.79 -7.90 19.17
C ILE A 354 -30.76 -9.01 19.06
N ASN A 355 -30.27 -9.53 20.20
CA ASN A 355 -29.39 -10.68 20.25
C ASN A 355 -29.99 -11.93 19.60
N SER A 356 -31.27 -12.20 19.90
CA SER A 356 -31.98 -13.42 19.46
C SER A 356 -32.56 -13.33 18.04
N PHE A 357 -32.70 -12.16 17.46
CA PHE A 357 -33.37 -11.95 16.16
C PHE A 357 -32.71 -12.70 14.99
N GLY A 358 -31.41 -12.65 14.87
CA GLY A 358 -30.65 -13.48 13.93
C GLY A 358 -30.67 -13.09 12.45
N ASN A 359 -31.68 -12.32 11.98
CA ASN A 359 -31.82 -11.90 10.58
C ASN A 359 -31.31 -10.47 10.35
N TRP A 360 -30.15 -10.15 10.91
CA TRP A 360 -29.54 -8.86 10.74
C TRP A 360 -28.69 -8.77 9.46
N MET A 361 -28.73 -7.60 8.81
CA MET A 361 -27.75 -7.15 7.83
C MET A 361 -26.91 -6.06 8.48
N VAL A 362 -25.62 -6.31 8.65
CA VAL A 362 -24.69 -5.37 9.27
C VAL A 362 -23.44 -5.20 8.41
N HIS A 363 -22.55 -4.35 8.86
CA HIS A 363 -21.22 -4.16 8.30
C HIS A 363 -20.21 -4.36 9.43
N GLY A 364 -19.34 -5.38 9.33
CA GLY A 364 -18.39 -5.72 10.40
C GLY A 364 -19.04 -6.46 11.58
N ALA A 365 -19.75 -7.54 11.30
CA ALA A 365 -20.54 -8.31 12.30
C ALA A 365 -19.69 -8.98 13.38
N LYS A 366 -18.45 -9.34 13.07
CA LYS A 366 -17.62 -10.18 13.93
C LYS A 366 -17.44 -9.62 15.34
N GLU A 367 -17.19 -8.32 15.46
CA GLU A 367 -17.05 -7.66 16.75
C GLU A 367 -18.34 -7.65 17.57
N LEU A 368 -19.48 -7.43 16.92
CA LEU A 368 -20.79 -7.45 17.57
C LEU A 368 -21.13 -8.83 18.15
N ILE A 369 -20.74 -9.89 17.45
CA ILE A 369 -20.93 -11.27 17.90
C ILE A 369 -19.96 -11.60 19.02
N ARG A 370 -18.68 -11.25 18.87
CA ARG A 370 -17.65 -11.44 19.92
C ARG A 370 -18.05 -10.82 21.24
N ASN A 371 -18.61 -9.61 21.20
CA ASN A 371 -19.02 -8.85 22.37
C ASN A 371 -20.43 -9.24 22.90
N GLY A 372 -21.07 -10.24 22.30
CA GLY A 372 -22.38 -10.74 22.73
C GLY A 372 -23.53 -9.75 22.52
N VAL A 373 -23.38 -8.80 21.60
CA VAL A 373 -24.47 -7.89 21.18
C VAL A 373 -25.44 -8.65 20.27
N LEU A 374 -24.89 -9.40 19.30
CA LEU A 374 -25.63 -10.26 18.40
C LEU A 374 -25.22 -11.73 18.59
N ALA A 375 -26.14 -12.68 18.49
CA ALA A 375 -25.79 -14.11 18.47
C ALA A 375 -25.36 -14.56 17.08
N LYS A 376 -26.01 -14.03 16.04
CA LYS A 376 -25.68 -14.29 14.63
C LYS A 376 -26.18 -13.18 13.71
N VAL A 377 -25.70 -13.15 12.49
CA VAL A 377 -26.18 -12.27 11.42
C VAL A 377 -26.45 -13.07 10.15
N ALA A 378 -27.36 -12.59 9.32
CA ALA A 378 -27.62 -13.17 8.01
C ALA A 378 -26.68 -12.64 6.93
N ILE A 379 -26.33 -11.34 7.00
CA ILE A 379 -25.56 -10.65 5.97
C ILE A 379 -24.54 -9.74 6.64
N ASP A 380 -23.29 -9.85 6.18
CA ASP A 380 -22.21 -8.88 6.46
C ASP A 380 -21.73 -8.24 5.16
N THR A 381 -21.97 -6.95 5.01
CA THR A 381 -21.62 -6.22 3.79
C THR A 381 -20.13 -5.90 3.66
N GLU A 382 -19.35 -5.92 4.76
CA GLU A 382 -17.88 -5.79 4.73
C GLU A 382 -17.25 -7.02 4.06
N VAL A 383 -17.65 -8.21 4.50
CA VAL A 383 -17.16 -9.48 3.93
C VAL A 383 -17.51 -9.61 2.45
N ALA A 384 -18.73 -9.16 2.05
CA ALA A 384 -19.11 -9.14 0.65
C ALA A 384 -18.27 -8.17 -0.18
N ALA A 385 -18.05 -6.96 0.30
CA ALA A 385 -17.21 -5.96 -0.36
C ALA A 385 -15.75 -6.40 -0.47
N TYR A 386 -15.21 -7.08 0.55
CA TYR A 386 -13.89 -7.68 0.53
C TYR A 386 -13.75 -8.74 -0.57
N LEU A 387 -14.71 -9.66 -0.72
CA LEU A 387 -14.64 -10.69 -1.75
C LEU A 387 -14.63 -10.11 -3.17
N LEU A 388 -15.32 -9.00 -3.37
CA LEU A 388 -15.34 -8.29 -4.66
C LEU A 388 -14.06 -7.50 -4.94
N ASN A 389 -13.37 -7.05 -3.89
CA ASN A 389 -12.12 -6.31 -4.02
C ASN A 389 -11.13 -6.67 -2.89
N PRO A 390 -10.55 -7.89 -2.94
CA PRO A 390 -9.59 -8.33 -1.94
C PRO A 390 -8.29 -7.53 -2.05
N GLY A 391 -7.98 -6.77 -1.04
CA GLY A 391 -6.83 -5.86 -1.01
C GLY A 391 -7.21 -4.37 -0.96
N ALA A 392 -8.50 -4.05 -1.04
CA ALA A 392 -8.97 -2.69 -0.73
C ALA A 392 -8.69 -2.36 0.73
N ARG A 393 -8.17 -1.15 0.98
CA ARG A 393 -7.87 -0.68 2.34
C ARG A 393 -9.06 0.01 3.01
N ASP A 394 -10.05 0.45 2.20
CA ASP A 394 -11.22 1.20 2.60
C ASP A 394 -12.47 0.34 2.43
N LEU A 395 -12.66 -0.53 3.42
CA LEU A 395 -13.82 -1.38 3.54
C LEU A 395 -14.83 -0.87 4.57
N ASP A 396 -14.65 0.34 5.14
CA ASP A 396 -15.63 0.95 6.02
C ASP A 396 -16.97 1.19 5.29
N LEU A 397 -18.07 1.18 6.03
CA LEU A 397 -19.43 1.21 5.45
C LEU A 397 -19.67 2.43 4.55
N GLU A 398 -19.21 3.61 4.96
CA GLU A 398 -19.40 4.83 4.17
C GLU A 398 -18.62 4.79 2.85
N SER A 399 -17.39 4.28 2.87
CA SER A 399 -16.58 4.06 1.67
C SER A 399 -17.21 3.04 0.73
N VAL A 400 -17.79 1.98 1.27
CA VAL A 400 -18.49 0.95 0.48
C VAL A 400 -19.79 1.52 -0.11
N LEU A 401 -20.60 2.25 0.66
CA LEU A 401 -21.82 2.92 0.17
C LEU A 401 -21.50 3.93 -0.93
N ARG A 402 -20.44 4.71 -0.76
CA ARG A 402 -19.95 5.65 -1.77
C ARG A 402 -19.53 4.93 -3.05
N ARG A 403 -18.73 3.85 -2.92
CA ARG A 403 -18.19 3.09 -4.06
C ARG A 403 -19.28 2.44 -4.91
N TYR A 404 -20.27 1.84 -4.28
CA TYR A 404 -21.28 1.06 -4.99
C TYR A 404 -22.57 1.79 -5.26
N LEU A 405 -22.93 2.81 -4.46
CA LEU A 405 -24.18 3.55 -4.59
C LEU A 405 -24.00 5.06 -4.84
N GLY A 406 -22.78 5.59 -4.72
CA GLY A 406 -22.54 7.03 -4.83
C GLY A 406 -23.11 7.84 -3.66
N VAL A 407 -23.51 7.21 -2.55
CA VAL A 407 -24.05 7.89 -1.37
C VAL A 407 -22.92 8.50 -0.55
N GLU A 408 -23.06 9.78 -0.21
CA GLU A 408 -22.17 10.49 0.69
C GLU A 408 -22.96 11.03 1.87
N PHE A 409 -22.37 11.01 3.04
CA PHE A 409 -22.94 11.55 4.27
C PHE A 409 -22.26 12.88 4.63
N GLU A 410 -23.00 13.79 5.25
CA GLU A 410 -22.43 15.01 5.79
C GLU A 410 -21.51 14.68 6.97
N ASP A 411 -20.40 15.43 7.08
CA ASP A 411 -19.40 15.21 8.11
C ASP A 411 -19.92 15.66 9.49
N LEU A 412 -20.26 14.73 10.34
CA LEU A 412 -20.80 15.00 11.69
C LEU A 412 -19.77 15.51 12.69
N GLN A 413 -18.50 15.67 12.30
CA GLN A 413 -17.41 16.13 13.19
C GLN A 413 -17.58 17.58 13.69
N ASN A 414 -18.51 18.35 13.17
CA ASN A 414 -18.78 19.73 13.58
C ASN A 414 -19.87 19.86 14.66
N ASP A 415 -20.53 18.81 15.07
CA ASP A 415 -21.48 18.87 16.17
C ASP A 415 -20.82 18.42 17.48
N LEU A 416 -20.55 19.38 18.34
CA LEU A 416 -19.93 19.22 19.69
C LEU A 416 -20.69 18.25 20.61
N PHE A 417 -21.87 17.76 20.22
CA PHE A 417 -22.76 16.92 20.99
C PHE A 417 -23.07 15.57 20.32
N SER A 418 -22.58 15.31 19.08
CA SER A 418 -22.71 14.01 18.44
C SER A 418 -21.51 13.13 18.82
N GLU A 419 -21.76 11.87 19.20
CA GLU A 419 -20.73 10.86 19.48
C GLU A 419 -19.96 10.45 18.19
N GLY A 420 -20.04 11.25 17.11
CA GLY A 420 -19.37 10.96 15.81
C GLY A 420 -19.97 9.77 15.07
N TRP A 421 -21.13 9.25 15.48
CA TRP A 421 -21.81 8.13 14.86
C TRP A 421 -22.97 8.58 13.96
N ASN A 422 -23.01 8.05 12.75
CA ASN A 422 -24.07 8.32 11.79
C ASN A 422 -25.16 7.22 11.84
N PRO A 423 -26.42 7.53 12.13
CA PRO A 423 -27.51 6.57 12.17
C PRO A 423 -28.16 6.27 10.80
N GLU A 424 -27.83 7.01 9.73
CA GLU A 424 -28.52 6.95 8.43
C GLU A 424 -28.18 5.74 7.54
N PRO A 425 -26.95 5.17 7.56
CA PRO A 425 -26.53 4.12 6.66
C PRO A 425 -27.48 2.94 6.50
N PRO A 426 -28.23 2.47 7.52
CA PRO A 426 -29.16 1.36 7.36
C PRO A 426 -30.23 1.58 6.28
N ALA A 427 -30.61 2.83 5.98
CA ALA A 427 -31.56 3.15 4.93
C ALA A 427 -31.09 2.74 3.52
N TYR A 428 -29.79 2.64 3.31
CA TYR A 428 -29.16 2.33 2.02
C TYR A 428 -28.62 0.89 1.92
N MET A 429 -28.48 0.20 3.05
CA MET A 429 -27.82 -1.12 3.07
C MET A 429 -28.59 -2.20 2.29
N SER A 430 -29.92 -2.14 2.22
CA SER A 430 -30.70 -3.06 1.39
C SER A 430 -30.40 -2.90 -0.10
N GLN A 431 -30.25 -1.65 -0.57
CA GLN A 431 -29.87 -1.37 -1.95
C GLN A 431 -28.41 -1.76 -2.21
N LEU A 432 -27.53 -1.47 -1.25
CA LEU A 432 -26.14 -1.91 -1.29
C LEU A 432 -26.06 -3.43 -1.45
N TRP A 433 -26.82 -4.18 -0.65
CA TRP A 433 -26.81 -5.64 -0.73
C TRP A 433 -27.27 -6.16 -2.09
N GLN A 434 -28.29 -5.56 -2.70
CA GLN A 434 -28.72 -5.94 -4.05
C GLN A 434 -27.59 -5.78 -5.07
N VAL A 435 -26.83 -4.67 -5.00
CA VAL A 435 -25.69 -4.44 -5.89
C VAL A 435 -24.57 -5.44 -5.60
N LEU A 436 -24.18 -5.60 -4.31
CA LEU A 436 -23.11 -6.52 -3.92
C LEU A 436 -23.44 -7.97 -4.31
N THR A 437 -24.70 -8.42 -4.11
CA THR A 437 -25.14 -9.76 -4.50
C THR A 437 -25.04 -9.96 -6.00
N GLY A 438 -25.52 -9.00 -6.78
CA GLY A 438 -25.40 -9.06 -8.25
C GLY A 438 -23.96 -9.12 -8.74
N GLU A 439 -23.04 -8.40 -8.11
CA GLU A 439 -21.61 -8.48 -8.43
C GLU A 439 -20.99 -9.81 -7.96
N LEU A 440 -21.35 -10.32 -6.77
CA LEU A 440 -20.90 -11.63 -6.29
C LEU A 440 -21.35 -12.76 -7.21
N GLU A 441 -22.59 -12.71 -7.72
CA GLU A 441 -23.10 -13.68 -8.73
C GLU A 441 -22.33 -13.64 -10.02
N LYS A 442 -22.09 -12.45 -10.59
CA LYS A 442 -21.26 -12.26 -11.82
C LYS A 442 -19.84 -12.82 -11.65
N HIS A 443 -19.31 -12.73 -10.45
CA HIS A 443 -17.96 -13.21 -10.14
C HIS A 443 -17.92 -14.66 -9.65
N ASN A 444 -19.04 -15.37 -9.62
CA ASN A 444 -19.20 -16.72 -9.05
C ASN A 444 -18.74 -16.82 -7.58
N ALA A 445 -18.83 -15.74 -6.82
CA ALA A 445 -18.35 -15.66 -5.45
C ALA A 445 -19.46 -15.69 -4.40
N LEU A 446 -20.75 -15.72 -4.81
CA LEU A 446 -21.87 -15.71 -3.86
C LEU A 446 -21.90 -16.98 -3.00
N GLN A 447 -21.63 -18.15 -3.59
CA GLN A 447 -21.58 -19.40 -2.84
C GLN A 447 -20.40 -19.38 -1.84
N LEU A 448 -19.23 -18.90 -2.25
CA LEU A 448 -18.06 -18.73 -1.37
C LEU A 448 -18.40 -17.82 -0.18
N TYR A 449 -19.13 -16.73 -0.43
CA TYR A 449 -19.61 -15.83 0.61
C TYR A 449 -20.51 -16.54 1.61
N GLN A 450 -21.55 -17.24 1.12
CA GLN A 450 -22.58 -17.85 1.95
C GLN A 450 -22.09 -19.08 2.70
N ASP A 451 -21.35 -19.97 2.01
CA ASP A 451 -21.00 -21.30 2.53
C ASP A 451 -19.66 -21.31 3.27
N LEU A 452 -18.78 -20.32 3.01
CA LEU A 452 -17.48 -20.28 3.65
C LEU A 452 -17.25 -19.01 4.49
N GLU A 453 -17.37 -17.81 3.91
CA GLU A 453 -16.90 -16.60 4.58
C GLU A 453 -17.81 -16.16 5.74
N ILE A 454 -19.12 -16.22 5.59
CA ILE A 454 -20.05 -15.89 6.68
C ILE A 454 -19.95 -16.91 7.83
N PRO A 455 -19.95 -18.24 7.60
CA PRO A 455 -19.69 -19.21 8.67
C PRO A 455 -18.33 -19.01 9.34
N THR A 456 -17.27 -18.72 8.56
CA THR A 456 -15.93 -18.42 9.10
C THR A 456 -15.96 -17.21 10.03
N MET A 457 -16.62 -16.13 9.66
CA MET A 457 -16.77 -14.93 10.50
C MET A 457 -17.39 -15.28 11.86
N HIS A 458 -18.44 -16.12 11.87
CA HIS A 458 -19.04 -16.58 13.12
C HIS A 458 -18.09 -17.45 13.95
N ALA A 459 -17.35 -18.38 13.33
CA ALA A 459 -16.35 -19.20 14.02
C ALA A 459 -15.25 -18.34 14.64
N LEU A 460 -14.71 -17.37 13.88
CA LEU A 460 -13.71 -16.44 14.38
C LEU A 460 -14.21 -15.60 15.56
N ALA A 461 -15.44 -15.12 15.51
CA ALA A 461 -16.04 -14.38 16.63
C ALA A 461 -16.10 -15.23 17.92
N ARG A 462 -16.44 -16.54 17.81
CA ARG A 462 -16.43 -17.48 18.94
C ARG A 462 -15.01 -17.73 19.45
N MET A 463 -14.04 -17.96 18.57
CA MET A 463 -12.65 -18.15 18.93
C MET A 463 -12.09 -16.92 19.67
N GLU A 464 -12.36 -15.72 19.18
CA GLU A 464 -11.94 -14.47 19.82
C GLU A 464 -12.59 -14.28 21.20
N ALA A 465 -13.89 -14.63 21.34
CA ALA A 465 -14.59 -14.56 22.62
C ALA A 465 -14.02 -15.55 23.64
N VAL A 466 -13.58 -16.73 23.20
CA VAL A 466 -12.97 -17.74 24.05
C VAL A 466 -11.51 -17.37 24.41
N GLY A 467 -10.69 -16.96 23.43
CA GLY A 467 -9.26 -16.70 23.60
C GLY A 467 -8.45 -17.94 23.94
N ILE A 468 -7.14 -17.81 24.17
CA ILE A 468 -6.22 -18.88 24.59
C ILE A 468 -5.67 -18.65 25.99
N GLY A 469 -5.59 -19.69 26.79
CA GLY A 469 -5.06 -19.64 28.15
C GLY A 469 -3.55 -19.40 28.20
N VAL A 470 -3.11 -18.61 29.20
CA VAL A 470 -1.68 -18.23 29.35
C VAL A 470 -1.22 -18.43 30.78
N ASP A 471 -0.02 -19.03 30.95
CA ASP A 471 0.71 -19.02 32.21
C ASP A 471 1.42 -17.65 32.37
N HIS A 472 0.74 -16.74 33.02
CA HIS A 472 1.25 -15.38 33.30
C HIS A 472 2.59 -15.40 34.06
N VAL A 473 2.79 -16.36 34.99
CA VAL A 473 4.02 -16.43 35.79
C VAL A 473 5.20 -16.88 34.94
N ALA A 474 5.01 -17.87 34.07
CA ALA A 474 6.03 -18.32 33.13
C ALA A 474 6.39 -17.22 32.14
N LEU A 475 5.38 -16.56 31.57
CA LEU A 475 5.58 -15.47 30.59
C LEU A 475 6.33 -14.28 31.23
N LYS A 476 6.01 -13.91 32.49
CA LYS A 476 6.71 -12.85 33.22
C LYS A 476 8.18 -13.21 33.47
N LYS A 477 8.47 -14.46 33.88
CA LYS A 477 9.87 -14.93 34.05
C LYS A 477 10.63 -14.85 32.74
N LEU A 478 9.99 -15.19 31.64
CA LEU A 478 10.60 -15.13 30.31
C LEU A 478 10.89 -13.67 29.87
N HIS A 479 10.01 -12.75 30.18
CA HIS A 479 10.24 -11.32 29.97
C HIS A 479 11.48 -10.85 30.72
N ASP A 480 11.59 -11.17 32.03
CA ASP A 480 12.70 -10.76 32.89
C ASP A 480 14.02 -11.38 32.41
N PHE A 481 13.98 -12.62 31.90
CA PHE A 481 15.12 -13.27 31.27
C PHE A 481 15.60 -12.51 30.03
N PHE A 482 14.69 -12.16 29.09
CA PHE A 482 15.05 -11.42 27.87
C PHE A 482 15.54 -10.00 28.19
N GLU A 483 14.96 -9.31 29.17
CA GLU A 483 15.45 -8.01 29.61
C GLU A 483 16.90 -8.06 30.12
N LYS A 484 17.23 -9.10 30.89
CA LYS A 484 18.59 -9.32 31.39
C LYS A 484 19.58 -9.65 30.26
N GLU A 485 19.19 -10.52 29.34
CA GLU A 485 19.99 -10.88 28.16
C GLU A 485 20.25 -9.68 27.25
N GLU A 486 19.24 -8.86 26.98
CA GLU A 486 19.39 -7.63 26.20
C GLU A 486 20.38 -6.67 26.84
N LYS A 487 20.25 -6.39 28.14
CA LYS A 487 21.19 -5.56 28.90
C LYS A 487 22.62 -6.10 28.87
N SER A 488 22.78 -7.43 28.98
CA SER A 488 24.08 -8.09 28.92
C SER A 488 24.72 -7.97 27.53
N SER A 489 23.91 -8.13 26.47
CA SER A 489 24.38 -8.02 25.09
C SER A 489 24.77 -6.58 24.74
N ILE A 490 24.01 -5.60 25.21
CA ILE A 490 24.36 -4.16 25.09
C ILE A 490 25.69 -3.86 25.78
N ALA A 491 25.90 -4.35 27.02
CA ALA A 491 27.16 -4.19 27.75
C ALA A 491 28.34 -4.83 27.00
N THR A 492 28.11 -5.96 26.36
CA THR A 492 29.10 -6.66 25.51
C THR A 492 29.44 -5.85 24.27
N ALA A 493 28.44 -5.24 23.63
CA ALA A 493 28.66 -4.34 22.51
C ALA A 493 29.51 -3.12 22.91
N TYR A 494 29.19 -2.46 24.03
CA TYR A 494 29.96 -1.34 24.54
C TYR A 494 31.40 -1.71 24.88
N LYS A 495 31.59 -2.85 25.55
CA LYS A 495 32.93 -3.38 25.86
C LYS A 495 33.75 -3.63 24.60
N SER A 496 33.13 -4.10 23.54
CA SER A 496 33.79 -4.43 22.26
C SER A 496 34.24 -3.18 21.49
N VAL A 497 33.60 -2.03 21.73
CA VAL A 497 33.91 -0.74 21.12
C VAL A 497 34.76 0.14 22.03
N GLY A 498 34.60 0.01 23.35
CA GLY A 498 35.31 0.78 24.36
C GLY A 498 34.53 2.00 24.91
N HIS A 499 33.34 2.24 24.43
CA HIS A 499 32.45 3.31 24.90
C HIS A 499 30.97 2.97 24.71
N GLU A 500 30.08 3.74 25.33
CA GLU A 500 28.62 3.61 25.17
C GLU A 500 28.16 4.33 23.89
N PHE A 501 27.16 3.77 23.23
CA PHE A 501 26.48 4.35 22.06
C PHE A 501 25.03 3.82 21.96
N ASN A 502 24.18 4.52 21.25
CA ASN A 502 22.81 4.02 21.06
C ASN A 502 22.75 2.91 20.00
N VAL A 503 22.67 1.66 20.47
CA VAL A 503 22.61 0.45 19.63
C VAL A 503 21.35 0.39 18.74
N ALA A 504 20.29 1.15 19.05
CA ALA A 504 19.08 1.27 18.25
C ALA A 504 19.17 2.40 17.20
N SER A 505 20.20 3.25 17.22
CA SER A 505 20.35 4.34 16.27
C SER A 505 21.13 3.93 15.04
N PRO A 506 20.52 3.80 13.83
CA PRO A 506 21.25 3.47 12.61
C PRO A 506 22.43 4.42 12.33
N LYS A 507 22.27 5.69 12.65
CA LYS A 507 23.32 6.71 12.44
C LYS A 507 24.53 6.47 13.34
N GLN A 508 24.31 6.16 14.63
CA GLN A 508 25.42 5.88 15.54
C GLN A 508 26.08 4.54 15.22
N LEU A 509 25.28 3.53 14.84
CA LEU A 509 25.82 2.26 14.38
C LEU A 509 26.72 2.41 13.16
N GLN A 510 26.33 3.22 12.17
CA GLN A 510 27.16 3.48 11.00
C GLN A 510 28.50 4.12 11.39
N ALA A 511 28.50 5.13 12.29
CA ALA A 511 29.72 5.76 12.78
C ALA A 511 30.63 4.73 13.46
N VAL A 512 30.10 3.97 14.40
CA VAL A 512 30.84 2.92 15.12
C VAL A 512 31.41 1.87 14.18
N LEU A 513 30.57 1.30 13.31
CA LEU A 513 30.99 0.17 12.47
C LEU A 513 31.95 0.58 11.34
N PHE A 514 31.66 1.70 10.66
CA PHE A 514 32.38 2.06 9.42
C PHE A 514 33.43 3.15 9.58
N GLU A 515 33.32 4.02 10.61
CA GLU A 515 34.26 5.11 10.82
C GLU A 515 35.27 4.78 11.93
N GLU A 516 34.80 4.24 13.07
CA GLU A 516 35.67 3.90 14.20
C GLU A 516 36.34 2.53 14.03
N LEU A 517 35.54 1.47 13.85
CA LEU A 517 36.04 0.10 13.68
C LEU A 517 36.53 -0.21 12.27
N LYS A 518 36.23 0.66 11.28
CA LYS A 518 36.65 0.55 9.88
C LYS A 518 36.29 -0.80 9.24
N LEU A 519 35.13 -1.36 9.61
CA LEU A 519 34.66 -2.60 9.04
C LEU A 519 34.29 -2.42 7.55
N PRO A 520 34.25 -3.50 6.75
CA PRO A 520 33.80 -3.43 5.37
C PRO A 520 32.44 -2.76 5.22
N LYS A 521 32.28 -1.93 4.18
CA LYS A 521 31.04 -1.21 3.94
C LYS A 521 29.98 -2.14 3.38
N THR A 522 28.78 -2.09 3.93
CA THR A 522 27.61 -2.82 3.46
C THR A 522 26.95 -2.14 2.26
N LYS A 523 25.79 -2.62 1.82
CA LYS A 523 25.02 -2.01 0.73
C LYS A 523 24.73 -0.54 1.05
N ARG A 524 24.91 0.32 0.03
CA ARG A 524 24.65 1.75 0.17
C ARG A 524 23.15 2.03 0.12
N ILE A 525 22.67 2.84 1.07
CA ILE A 525 21.29 3.34 1.14
C ILE A 525 21.29 4.88 1.12
N LYS A 526 20.11 5.52 1.02
CA LYS A 526 20.00 6.99 0.96
C LYS A 526 20.68 7.71 2.14
N THR A 527 20.69 7.10 3.32
CA THR A 527 21.21 7.67 4.59
C THR A 527 22.61 7.15 4.95
N GLY A 528 23.32 6.48 4.05
CA GLY A 528 24.68 5.94 4.30
C GLY A 528 24.80 4.47 3.91
N PHE A 529 25.24 3.61 4.83
CA PHE A 529 25.36 2.17 4.63
C PHE A 529 24.35 1.42 5.49
N SER A 530 23.79 0.35 4.95
CA SER A 530 22.79 -0.43 5.68
C SER A 530 23.39 -1.06 6.94
N THR A 531 22.59 -1.02 8.02
CA THR A 531 22.85 -1.73 9.26
C THR A 531 21.69 -2.68 9.60
N ASP A 532 20.92 -3.15 8.59
CA ASP A 532 19.88 -4.15 8.78
C ASP A 532 20.46 -5.51 9.24
N ALA A 533 19.60 -6.44 9.61
CA ALA A 533 20.04 -7.75 10.14
C ALA A 533 20.93 -8.49 9.15
N GLU A 534 20.51 -8.58 7.89
CA GLU A 534 21.24 -9.23 6.79
C GLU A 534 22.65 -8.61 6.59
N SER A 535 22.72 -7.27 6.62
CA SER A 535 24.01 -6.57 6.52
C SER A 535 24.92 -6.83 7.72
N LEU A 536 24.36 -6.92 8.94
CA LEU A 536 25.15 -7.23 10.14
C LEU A 536 25.57 -8.71 10.17
N GLU A 537 24.75 -9.64 9.71
CA GLU A 537 25.08 -11.06 9.55
C GLU A 537 26.23 -11.23 8.56
N TRP A 538 26.12 -10.63 7.38
CA TRP A 538 27.19 -10.64 6.39
C TRP A 538 28.50 -10.05 6.93
N LEU A 539 28.44 -8.93 7.66
CA LEU A 539 29.61 -8.36 8.33
C LEU A 539 30.21 -9.32 9.36
N TYR A 540 29.36 -9.99 10.15
CA TYR A 540 29.81 -10.95 11.14
C TYR A 540 30.46 -12.18 10.49
N GLU A 541 29.88 -12.71 9.44
CA GLU A 541 30.46 -13.82 8.68
C GLU A 541 31.84 -13.46 8.11
N THR A 542 31.93 -12.25 7.57
CA THR A 542 33.17 -11.74 6.93
C THR A 542 34.27 -11.40 7.93
N THR A 543 33.92 -10.81 9.09
CA THR A 543 34.91 -10.20 10.00
C THR A 543 35.04 -10.90 11.35
N LYS A 544 34.01 -11.65 11.78
CA LYS A 544 33.90 -12.28 13.10
C LYS A 544 34.10 -11.31 14.27
N HIS A 545 33.80 -10.01 14.06
CA HIS A 545 34.02 -9.00 15.11
C HIS A 545 32.99 -9.13 16.23
N PRO A 546 33.40 -9.16 17.53
CA PRO A 546 32.48 -9.43 18.64
C PRO A 546 31.32 -8.46 18.80
N VAL A 547 31.48 -7.19 18.37
CA VAL A 547 30.38 -6.20 18.41
C VAL A 547 29.20 -6.65 17.56
N LEU A 548 29.45 -7.31 16.42
CA LEU A 548 28.39 -7.71 15.49
C LEU A 548 27.52 -8.82 16.06
N GLU A 549 28.16 -9.81 16.69
CA GLU A 549 27.45 -10.86 17.42
C GLU A 549 26.58 -10.27 18.53
N ALA A 550 27.14 -9.34 19.31
CA ALA A 550 26.39 -8.65 20.36
C ALA A 550 25.22 -7.84 19.81
N LEU A 551 25.41 -7.11 18.72
CA LEU A 551 24.34 -6.32 18.05
C LEU A 551 23.23 -7.20 17.47
N LEU A 552 23.57 -8.31 16.83
CA LEU A 552 22.60 -9.28 16.34
C LEU A 552 21.77 -9.84 17.48
N ARG A 553 22.44 -10.23 18.59
CA ARG A 553 21.75 -10.74 19.78
C ARG A 553 20.87 -9.67 20.45
N VAL A 554 21.31 -8.40 20.54
CA VAL A 554 20.49 -7.29 21.07
C VAL A 554 19.20 -7.16 20.26
N ARG A 555 19.27 -7.23 18.93
CA ARG A 555 18.08 -7.10 18.08
C ARG A 555 17.13 -8.28 18.24
N GLU A 556 17.66 -9.49 18.24
CA GLU A 556 16.89 -10.72 18.42
C GLU A 556 16.16 -10.71 19.77
N VAL A 557 16.91 -10.55 20.86
CA VAL A 557 16.36 -10.59 22.22
C VAL A 557 15.45 -9.39 22.49
N GLY A 558 15.80 -8.21 21.98
CA GLY A 558 14.95 -7.01 22.08
C GLY A 558 13.60 -7.19 21.39
N LYS A 559 13.57 -7.82 20.22
CA LYS A 559 12.32 -8.17 19.51
C LYS A 559 11.49 -9.16 20.32
N LEU A 560 12.12 -10.21 20.87
CA LEU A 560 11.44 -11.19 21.70
C LEU A 560 10.88 -10.57 22.98
N ARG A 561 11.66 -9.73 23.66
CA ARG A 561 11.21 -9.00 24.86
C ARG A 561 9.98 -8.15 24.56
N THR A 562 10.02 -7.36 23.48
CA THR A 562 8.87 -6.53 23.06
C THR A 562 7.64 -7.38 22.72
N THR A 563 7.84 -8.55 22.07
CA THR A 563 6.75 -9.48 21.82
C THR A 563 6.14 -9.99 23.11
N VAL A 564 6.96 -10.44 24.06
CA VAL A 564 6.47 -10.93 25.37
C VAL A 564 5.80 -9.82 26.20
N GLU A 565 6.30 -8.60 26.15
CA GLU A 565 5.70 -7.42 26.79
C GLU A 565 4.29 -7.14 26.21
N GLY A 566 4.14 -7.21 24.89
CA GLY A 566 2.85 -7.11 24.22
C GLY A 566 1.88 -8.22 24.65
N LEU A 567 2.36 -9.46 24.73
CA LEU A 567 1.57 -10.59 25.23
C LEU A 567 1.11 -10.40 26.68
N LEU A 568 2.00 -9.96 27.57
CA LEU A 568 1.68 -9.69 28.98
C LEU A 568 0.62 -8.62 29.13
N SER A 569 0.69 -7.58 28.29
CA SER A 569 -0.28 -6.47 28.29
C SER A 569 -1.66 -6.89 27.77
N ALA A 570 -1.72 -7.95 26.94
CA ALA A 570 -2.93 -8.45 26.33
C ALA A 570 -3.66 -9.51 27.17
N ILE A 571 -3.11 -9.92 28.32
CA ILE A 571 -3.76 -10.91 29.18
C ILE A 571 -5.00 -10.25 29.86
N ALA A 572 -6.17 -10.79 29.58
CA ALA A 572 -7.43 -10.34 30.15
C ALA A 572 -7.64 -10.86 31.58
N SER A 573 -8.71 -10.40 32.23
CA SER A 573 -9.04 -10.76 33.61
C SER A 573 -9.31 -12.26 33.83
N ASP A 574 -9.66 -13.00 32.77
CA ASP A 574 -9.88 -14.45 32.78
C ASP A 574 -8.58 -15.24 32.55
N GLN A 575 -7.42 -14.57 32.53
CA GLN A 575 -6.09 -15.14 32.28
C GLN A 575 -5.94 -15.70 30.86
N ARG A 576 -6.68 -15.17 29.89
CA ARG A 576 -6.61 -15.54 28.49
C ARG A 576 -6.15 -14.37 27.63
N ILE A 577 -5.67 -14.65 26.44
CA ILE A 577 -5.39 -13.66 25.39
C ILE A 577 -6.45 -13.83 24.31
N HIS A 578 -7.17 -12.76 24.04
CA HIS A 578 -8.22 -12.67 23.03
C HIS A 578 -7.68 -11.93 21.80
N SER A 579 -6.92 -12.65 20.97
CA SER A 579 -6.40 -12.08 19.72
C SER A 579 -7.53 -11.80 18.75
N THR A 580 -7.38 -10.78 17.91
CA THR A 580 -8.34 -10.46 16.85
C THR A 580 -7.89 -11.07 15.54
N PHE A 581 -8.72 -11.90 14.91
CA PHE A 581 -8.47 -12.46 13.58
C PHE A 581 -9.01 -11.54 12.48
N GLN A 582 -8.15 -11.11 11.60
CA GLN A 582 -8.54 -10.28 10.46
C GLN A 582 -8.87 -11.15 9.25
N GLN A 583 -10.16 -11.14 8.85
CA GLN A 583 -10.66 -11.91 7.72
C GLN A 583 -10.56 -11.17 6.38
N THR A 584 -10.59 -9.84 6.42
CA THR A 584 -10.74 -8.96 5.26
C THR A 584 -9.44 -8.22 4.88
N THR A 585 -8.29 -8.57 5.48
CA THR A 585 -7.04 -7.82 5.28
C THR A 585 -6.16 -8.37 4.17
N THR A 586 -6.09 -9.69 3.99
CA THR A 586 -5.17 -10.28 3.01
C THR A 586 -5.83 -10.47 1.64
N ALA A 587 -5.10 -10.25 0.56
CA ALA A 587 -5.62 -10.42 -0.79
C ALA A 587 -5.74 -11.90 -1.22
N THR A 588 -5.24 -12.86 -0.42
CA THR A 588 -5.24 -14.30 -0.72
C THR A 588 -6.32 -15.08 0.04
N GLY A 589 -7.06 -14.43 0.94
CA GLY A 589 -8.02 -15.13 1.81
C GLY A 589 -7.44 -15.70 3.10
N ARG A 590 -6.11 -15.64 3.30
CA ARG A 590 -5.51 -16.02 4.59
C ARG A 590 -6.00 -15.12 5.70
N LEU A 591 -6.18 -15.69 6.89
CA LEU A 591 -6.41 -14.92 8.11
C LEU A 591 -5.09 -14.27 8.56
N SER A 592 -5.16 -13.10 9.15
CA SER A 592 -4.08 -12.53 9.94
C SER A 592 -4.56 -12.26 11.36
N SER A 593 -3.64 -12.08 12.29
CA SER A 593 -3.93 -11.90 13.71
C SER A 593 -3.33 -10.59 14.21
N THR A 594 -4.09 -9.86 15.02
CA THR A 594 -3.67 -8.60 15.64
C THR A 594 -4.11 -8.56 17.10
N ASP A 595 -3.55 -7.69 17.87
CA ASP A 595 -3.93 -7.33 19.24
C ASP A 595 -4.04 -8.50 20.24
N PRO A 596 -3.00 -9.34 20.39
CA PRO A 596 -1.69 -9.35 19.75
C PRO A 596 -1.63 -10.29 18.54
N ASN A 597 -0.60 -10.13 17.67
CA ASN A 597 -0.36 -11.07 16.58
C ASN A 597 0.28 -12.37 17.07
N LEU A 598 -0.52 -13.42 17.24
CA LEU A 598 -0.07 -14.74 17.69
C LEU A 598 0.57 -15.58 16.55
N GLN A 599 0.32 -15.22 15.28
CA GLN A 599 0.88 -15.93 14.12
C GLN A 599 2.37 -15.64 13.90
N ASN A 600 2.89 -14.56 14.51
CA ASN A 600 4.30 -14.16 14.39
C ASN A 600 5.22 -14.72 15.49
N ILE A 601 4.71 -15.55 16.41
CA ILE A 601 5.52 -16.18 17.44
C ILE A 601 6.44 -17.23 16.77
N PRO A 602 7.78 -17.13 16.90
CA PRO A 602 8.70 -18.03 16.20
C PRO A 602 8.48 -19.50 16.60
N VAL A 603 8.55 -20.40 15.62
CA VAL A 603 8.40 -21.86 15.84
C VAL A 603 9.75 -22.56 15.94
N ARG A 604 10.76 -22.07 15.20
CA ARG A 604 12.02 -22.77 14.98
C ARG A 604 13.11 -22.46 16.01
N THR A 605 13.01 -21.32 16.68
CA THR A 605 14.00 -20.92 17.69
C THR A 605 13.65 -21.47 19.06
N GLU A 606 14.66 -21.75 19.89
CA GLU A 606 14.47 -22.20 21.27
C GLU A 606 13.68 -21.17 22.10
N GLU A 607 13.96 -19.88 21.89
CA GLU A 607 13.27 -18.79 22.55
C GLU A 607 11.80 -18.70 22.13
N GLY A 608 11.49 -18.88 20.85
CA GLY A 608 10.13 -18.92 20.34
C GLY A 608 9.32 -20.08 20.93
N ARG A 609 9.94 -21.25 21.05
CA ARG A 609 9.33 -22.41 21.73
C ARG A 609 9.06 -22.14 23.21
N LYS A 610 9.96 -21.48 23.93
CA LYS A 610 9.71 -21.03 25.31
C LYS A 610 8.53 -20.08 25.43
N ILE A 611 8.29 -19.20 24.42
CA ILE A 611 7.11 -18.36 24.39
C ILE A 611 5.85 -19.22 24.16
N ARG A 612 5.88 -20.16 23.21
CA ARG A 612 4.77 -21.09 22.95
C ARG A 612 4.45 -21.98 24.16
N ASP A 613 5.44 -22.35 24.94
CA ASP A 613 5.26 -23.14 26.18
C ASP A 613 4.48 -22.38 27.29
N CYS A 614 4.39 -21.05 27.18
CA CYS A 614 3.57 -20.22 28.09
C CYS A 614 2.06 -20.25 27.75
N PHE A 615 1.67 -20.75 26.57
CA PHE A 615 0.25 -20.92 26.22
C PHE A 615 -0.24 -22.31 26.63
N VAL A 616 -1.24 -22.38 27.47
CA VAL A 616 -1.65 -23.60 28.19
C VAL A 616 -3.16 -23.80 28.16
N ALA A 617 -3.57 -25.05 28.28
CA ALA A 617 -4.97 -25.37 28.54
C ALA A 617 -5.38 -24.92 29.96
N GLN A 618 -6.54 -24.30 30.08
CA GLN A 618 -7.10 -23.87 31.38
C GLN A 618 -8.24 -24.78 31.80
N LYS A 619 -8.34 -25.00 33.10
CA LYS A 619 -9.47 -25.77 33.68
C LYS A 619 -10.82 -25.24 33.16
N PRO A 620 -11.78 -26.12 32.79
CA PRO A 620 -11.81 -27.56 33.04
C PRO A 620 -11.11 -28.42 31.98
N PHE A 621 -10.43 -27.83 30.99
CA PHE A 621 -9.67 -28.54 29.97
C PHE A 621 -8.33 -29.02 30.51
N VAL A 622 -7.80 -30.06 29.89
CA VAL A 622 -6.63 -30.78 30.44
C VAL A 622 -5.40 -30.67 29.52
N ASP A 623 -5.57 -30.57 28.21
CA ASP A 623 -4.51 -30.48 27.24
C ASP A 623 -4.88 -29.51 26.10
N LEU A 624 -3.87 -29.04 25.38
CA LEU A 624 -4.02 -28.48 24.04
C LEU A 624 -3.84 -29.60 23.01
N LEU A 625 -4.59 -29.51 21.92
CA LEU A 625 -4.39 -30.29 20.70
C LEU A 625 -3.97 -29.35 19.60
N THR A 626 -2.92 -29.68 18.86
CA THR A 626 -2.55 -29.04 17.62
C THR A 626 -2.78 -29.98 16.46
N ALA A 627 -3.27 -29.44 15.34
CA ALA A 627 -3.49 -30.19 14.12
C ALA A 627 -3.02 -29.37 12.93
N ASP A 628 -2.01 -29.88 12.23
CA ASP A 628 -1.34 -29.16 11.13
C ASP A 628 -1.37 -29.98 9.85
N TYR A 629 -1.57 -29.32 8.71
CA TYR A 629 -1.49 -29.96 7.42
C TYR A 629 -0.05 -30.20 6.99
N SER A 630 0.26 -31.45 6.66
CA SER A 630 1.56 -31.78 6.08
C SER A 630 1.66 -31.31 4.63
N GLN A 631 2.51 -30.32 4.37
CA GLN A 631 2.86 -29.83 3.02
C GLN A 631 1.65 -29.46 2.14
N ILE A 632 0.63 -28.79 2.68
CA ILE A 632 -0.63 -28.50 1.99
C ILE A 632 -0.42 -27.79 0.64
N GLU A 633 0.49 -26.82 0.57
CA GLU A 633 0.75 -26.06 -0.66
C GLU A 633 1.31 -26.95 -1.78
N MET A 634 2.16 -27.92 -1.44
CA MET A 634 2.69 -28.88 -2.43
C MET A 634 1.62 -29.87 -2.89
N ARG A 635 0.70 -30.28 -2.01
CA ARG A 635 -0.45 -31.14 -2.35
C ARG A 635 -1.45 -30.41 -3.26
N ILE A 636 -1.67 -29.12 -3.01
CA ILE A 636 -2.46 -28.24 -3.90
C ILE A 636 -1.74 -28.07 -5.24
N MET A 637 -0.43 -27.85 -5.26
CA MET A 637 0.36 -27.80 -6.48
C MET A 637 0.21 -29.08 -7.30
N ALA A 638 0.30 -30.26 -6.66
CA ALA A 638 0.11 -31.57 -7.31
C ALA A 638 -1.30 -31.69 -7.90
N HIS A 639 -2.32 -31.23 -7.18
CA HIS A 639 -3.70 -31.25 -7.64
C HIS A 639 -3.92 -30.36 -8.86
N LEU A 640 -3.43 -29.11 -8.82
CA LEU A 640 -3.63 -28.10 -9.86
C LEU A 640 -2.80 -28.38 -11.12
N SER A 641 -1.57 -28.86 -10.96
CA SER A 641 -0.67 -29.20 -12.07
C SER A 641 -0.99 -30.55 -12.71
N ASP A 642 -1.76 -31.42 -12.06
CA ASP A 642 -2.01 -32.82 -12.44
C ASP A 642 -0.72 -33.61 -12.72
N ASP A 643 0.37 -33.23 -12.06
CA ASP A 643 1.67 -33.86 -12.23
C ASP A 643 1.67 -35.29 -11.64
N LYS A 644 1.84 -36.27 -12.51
CA LYS A 644 1.69 -37.69 -12.13
C LYS A 644 2.74 -38.16 -11.14
N GLU A 645 3.99 -37.71 -11.30
CA GLU A 645 5.09 -38.09 -10.43
C GLU A 645 4.90 -37.52 -9.03
N LEU A 646 4.47 -36.25 -8.95
CA LEU A 646 4.21 -35.60 -7.69
C LEU A 646 2.98 -36.21 -6.99
N LEU A 647 1.91 -36.54 -7.72
CA LEU A 647 0.73 -37.20 -7.17
C LEU A 647 1.06 -38.59 -6.63
N GLU A 648 1.87 -39.35 -7.35
CA GLU A 648 2.27 -40.71 -6.92
C GLU A 648 3.16 -40.67 -5.68
N ALA A 649 4.10 -39.71 -5.60
CA ALA A 649 4.91 -39.51 -4.42
C ALA A 649 4.07 -39.25 -3.14
N PHE A 650 3.00 -38.46 -3.27
CA PHE A 650 2.08 -38.24 -2.14
C PHE A 650 1.20 -39.45 -1.82
N ARG A 651 0.88 -40.32 -2.78
CA ARG A 651 0.10 -41.55 -2.54
C ARG A 651 0.91 -42.63 -1.84
N THR A 652 2.18 -42.73 -2.22
CA THR A 652 3.10 -43.75 -1.63
C THR A 652 3.64 -43.35 -0.27
N GLY A 653 3.45 -42.08 0.14
CA GLY A 653 3.97 -41.57 1.41
C GLY A 653 5.48 -41.40 1.41
N GLU A 654 6.12 -41.29 0.24
CA GLU A 654 7.55 -41.04 0.11
C GLU A 654 7.94 -39.70 0.70
N ASP A 655 9.16 -39.61 1.29
CA ASP A 655 9.77 -38.32 1.60
C ASP A 655 10.12 -37.62 0.27
N LEU A 656 9.15 -36.83 -0.22
CA LEU A 656 9.23 -36.12 -1.50
C LEU A 656 10.58 -35.40 -1.66
N HIS A 657 11.02 -34.67 -0.63
CA HIS A 657 12.26 -33.90 -0.74
C HIS A 657 13.50 -34.78 -0.83
N SER A 658 13.54 -35.91 -0.14
CA SER A 658 14.65 -36.86 -0.25
C SER A 658 14.62 -37.63 -1.57
N THR A 659 13.44 -38.05 -2.04
CA THR A 659 13.30 -38.75 -3.33
C THR A 659 13.66 -37.84 -4.49
N VAL A 660 13.20 -36.58 -4.49
CA VAL A 660 13.55 -35.59 -5.51
C VAL A 660 15.03 -35.23 -5.46
N ALA A 661 15.61 -35.07 -4.24
CA ALA A 661 17.03 -34.82 -4.08
C ALA A 661 17.88 -35.96 -4.66
N ALA A 662 17.53 -37.22 -4.36
CA ALA A 662 18.22 -38.37 -4.90
C ALA A 662 18.31 -38.35 -6.43
N GLN A 663 17.25 -38.00 -7.09
CA GLN A 663 17.18 -37.96 -8.55
C GLN A 663 17.86 -36.71 -9.13
N VAL A 664 17.65 -35.54 -8.56
CA VAL A 664 18.26 -34.28 -9.03
C VAL A 664 19.78 -34.31 -8.89
N PHE A 665 20.29 -34.90 -7.79
CA PHE A 665 21.72 -35.04 -7.53
C PHE A 665 22.34 -36.35 -8.03
N ASP A 666 21.51 -37.22 -8.62
CA ASP A 666 21.92 -38.53 -9.15
C ASP A 666 22.62 -39.40 -8.07
N VAL A 667 22.00 -39.50 -6.91
CA VAL A 667 22.46 -40.32 -5.77
C VAL A 667 21.34 -41.28 -5.31
N LYS A 668 21.66 -42.27 -4.47
CA LYS A 668 20.61 -43.09 -3.86
C LYS A 668 19.88 -42.30 -2.77
N VAL A 669 18.60 -42.61 -2.52
CA VAL A 669 17.82 -41.98 -1.43
C VAL A 669 18.49 -42.06 -0.08
N SER A 670 19.19 -43.18 0.18
CA SER A 670 19.99 -43.38 1.40
C SER A 670 21.19 -42.44 1.56
N ASP A 671 21.67 -41.89 0.46
CA ASP A 671 22.89 -41.08 0.38
C ASP A 671 22.55 -39.58 0.29
N VAL A 672 21.25 -39.21 0.35
CA VAL A 672 20.77 -37.83 0.38
C VAL A 672 21.11 -37.22 1.75
N ASP A 673 21.96 -36.24 1.75
CA ASP A 673 22.30 -35.47 2.96
C ASP A 673 21.31 -34.36 3.28
N ALA A 674 21.49 -33.73 4.44
CA ALA A 674 20.62 -32.66 4.90
C ALA A 674 20.65 -31.43 3.99
N ASP A 675 21.77 -31.14 3.34
CA ASP A 675 21.95 -30.01 2.43
C ASP A 675 21.21 -30.22 1.11
N MET A 676 21.34 -31.39 0.51
CA MET A 676 20.59 -31.75 -0.71
C MET A 676 19.09 -31.66 -0.46
N ARG A 677 18.62 -32.21 0.63
CA ARG A 677 17.20 -32.14 1.03
C ARG A 677 16.75 -30.73 1.27
N ARG A 678 17.56 -29.89 1.90
CA ARG A 678 17.31 -28.46 2.13
C ARG A 678 17.21 -27.67 0.82
N GLN A 679 18.12 -27.94 -0.13
CA GLN A 679 18.10 -27.28 -1.45
C GLN A 679 16.83 -27.61 -2.23
N ILE A 680 16.44 -28.89 -2.27
CA ILE A 680 15.20 -29.30 -2.93
C ILE A 680 13.96 -28.70 -2.25
N LYS A 681 13.93 -28.69 -0.93
CA LYS A 681 12.84 -28.05 -0.19
C LYS A 681 12.74 -26.56 -0.54
N ALA A 682 13.84 -25.83 -0.50
CA ALA A 682 13.87 -24.40 -0.84
C ALA A 682 13.43 -24.16 -2.30
N MET A 683 13.85 -25.00 -3.23
CA MET A 683 13.46 -24.92 -4.64
C MET A 683 11.98 -25.22 -4.83
N SER A 684 11.45 -26.30 -4.27
CA SER A 684 10.04 -26.69 -4.44
C SER A 684 9.07 -25.61 -3.94
N TYR A 685 9.34 -25.04 -2.77
CA TYR A 685 8.54 -23.91 -2.25
C TYR A 685 8.81 -22.63 -3.05
N GLY A 686 10.08 -22.35 -3.37
CA GLY A 686 10.44 -21.16 -4.14
C GLY A 686 9.75 -21.10 -5.50
N LEU A 687 9.65 -22.23 -6.20
CA LEU A 687 8.95 -22.33 -7.49
C LEU A 687 7.44 -22.05 -7.34
N ALA A 688 6.80 -22.56 -6.30
CA ALA A 688 5.41 -22.27 -5.99
C ALA A 688 5.18 -20.75 -5.77
N TYR A 689 6.20 -20.04 -5.31
CA TYR A 689 6.17 -18.59 -5.11
C TYR A 689 6.74 -17.77 -6.29
N GLY A 690 7.00 -18.42 -7.44
CA GLY A 690 7.53 -17.73 -8.62
C GLY A 690 8.98 -17.26 -8.47
N LEU A 691 9.80 -17.97 -7.69
CA LEU A 691 11.21 -17.66 -7.51
C LEU A 691 11.97 -17.85 -8.84
N SER A 692 12.73 -16.83 -9.24
CA SER A 692 13.61 -16.93 -10.40
C SER A 692 14.91 -17.72 -10.09
N SER A 693 15.63 -18.16 -11.11
CA SER A 693 16.95 -18.77 -10.93
C SER A 693 17.93 -17.86 -10.17
N PHE A 694 17.82 -16.54 -10.37
CA PHE A 694 18.63 -15.58 -9.60
C PHE A 694 18.24 -15.55 -8.12
N GLY A 695 16.96 -15.53 -7.79
CA GLY A 695 16.48 -15.60 -6.42
C GLY A 695 16.83 -16.93 -5.74
N LEU A 696 16.74 -18.05 -6.47
CA LEU A 696 17.15 -19.36 -5.98
C LEU A 696 18.67 -19.42 -5.72
N ALA A 697 19.47 -18.84 -6.61
CA ALA A 697 20.91 -18.74 -6.45
C ALA A 697 21.30 -18.00 -5.16
N GLN A 698 20.65 -16.87 -4.87
CA GLN A 698 20.86 -16.12 -3.63
C GLN A 698 20.43 -16.91 -2.39
N GLN A 699 19.28 -17.60 -2.44
CA GLN A 699 18.74 -18.35 -1.30
C GLN A 699 19.59 -19.57 -0.94
N LEU A 700 20.23 -20.19 -1.93
CA LEU A 700 21.05 -21.39 -1.77
C LEU A 700 22.56 -21.12 -1.69
N ASP A 701 22.98 -19.86 -1.89
CA ASP A 701 24.38 -19.45 -1.98
C ASP A 701 25.17 -20.22 -3.07
N ILE A 702 24.54 -20.34 -4.25
CA ILE A 702 25.13 -21.01 -5.44
C ILE A 702 25.16 -20.04 -6.63
N SER A 703 25.86 -20.44 -7.71
CA SER A 703 25.86 -19.60 -8.92
C SER A 703 24.49 -19.58 -9.61
N PRO A 704 24.13 -18.49 -10.32
CA PRO A 704 22.90 -18.45 -11.13
C PRO A 704 22.83 -19.55 -12.20
N SER A 705 23.97 -19.99 -12.72
CA SER A 705 24.05 -21.10 -13.68
C SER A 705 23.69 -22.45 -13.03
N ASP A 706 24.19 -22.69 -11.81
CA ASP A 706 23.88 -23.92 -11.05
C ASP A 706 22.42 -23.95 -10.62
N ALA A 707 21.88 -22.80 -10.17
CA ALA A 707 20.46 -22.67 -9.86
C ALA A 707 19.58 -22.95 -11.10
N SER A 708 19.95 -22.45 -12.28
CA SER A 708 19.24 -22.72 -13.54
C SER A 708 19.31 -24.21 -13.92
N ALA A 709 20.47 -24.86 -13.76
CA ALA A 709 20.64 -26.28 -14.04
C ALA A 709 19.81 -27.15 -13.05
N LEU A 710 19.79 -26.76 -11.77
CA LEU A 710 18.97 -27.41 -10.74
C LEU A 710 17.47 -27.31 -11.05
N MET A 711 16.99 -26.12 -11.45
CA MET A 711 15.61 -25.92 -11.88
C MET A 711 15.26 -26.73 -13.14
N ALA A 712 16.16 -26.82 -14.11
CA ALA A 712 15.93 -27.59 -15.32
C ALA A 712 15.75 -29.08 -15.00
N LYS A 713 16.60 -29.69 -14.18
CA LYS A 713 16.46 -31.07 -13.71
C LYS A 713 15.17 -31.31 -12.92
N TYR A 714 14.76 -30.36 -12.09
CA TYR A 714 13.49 -30.45 -11.39
C TYR A 714 12.30 -30.49 -12.34
N PHE A 715 12.26 -29.61 -13.34
CA PHE A 715 11.19 -29.55 -14.33
C PHE A 715 11.24 -30.69 -15.37
N GLU A 716 12.40 -31.30 -15.59
CA GLU A 716 12.50 -32.53 -16.36
C GLU A 716 11.70 -33.66 -15.70
N ARG A 717 11.70 -33.72 -14.37
CA ARG A 717 10.87 -34.66 -13.62
C ARG A 717 9.42 -34.21 -13.49
N PHE A 718 9.20 -32.95 -13.12
CA PHE A 718 7.88 -32.38 -12.83
C PHE A 718 7.43 -31.43 -13.96
N GLY A 719 7.29 -31.98 -15.16
CA GLY A 719 6.87 -31.22 -16.34
C GLY A 719 5.47 -30.61 -16.19
N GLY A 720 4.57 -31.32 -15.50
CA GLY A 720 3.22 -30.84 -15.21
C GLY A 720 3.22 -29.55 -14.39
N ILE A 721 4.15 -29.44 -13.42
CA ILE A 721 4.32 -28.20 -12.62
C ILE A 721 4.75 -27.05 -13.53
N GLN A 722 5.74 -27.25 -14.41
CA GLN A 722 6.23 -26.22 -15.32
C GLN A 722 5.11 -25.70 -16.22
N ASP A 723 4.33 -26.61 -16.80
CA ASP A 723 3.23 -26.27 -17.70
C ASP A 723 2.12 -25.51 -16.98
N TYR A 724 1.77 -25.95 -15.76
CA TYR A 724 0.80 -25.27 -14.91
C TYR A 724 1.25 -23.83 -14.61
N LEU A 725 2.48 -23.62 -14.16
CA LEU A 725 3.00 -22.30 -13.82
C LEU A 725 2.97 -21.35 -15.02
N LYS A 726 3.31 -21.85 -16.23
CA LYS A 726 3.19 -21.05 -17.47
C LYS A 726 1.73 -20.71 -17.80
N GLN A 727 0.83 -21.68 -17.68
CA GLN A 727 -0.58 -21.50 -18.02
C GLN A 727 -1.29 -20.53 -17.07
N VAL A 728 -1.00 -20.58 -15.78
CA VAL A 728 -1.56 -19.64 -14.79
C VAL A 728 -1.26 -18.20 -15.18
N VAL A 729 -0.01 -17.87 -15.55
CA VAL A 729 0.38 -16.51 -15.94
C VAL A 729 -0.33 -16.09 -17.23
N ILE A 730 -0.43 -16.97 -18.22
CA ILE A 730 -1.12 -16.69 -19.50
C ILE A 730 -2.59 -16.38 -19.23
N GLN A 731 -3.28 -17.27 -18.51
CA GLN A 731 -4.70 -17.11 -18.19
C GLN A 731 -4.94 -15.86 -17.34
N ALA A 732 -4.06 -15.59 -16.35
CA ALA A 732 -4.19 -14.40 -15.52
C ALA A 732 -4.01 -13.10 -16.31
N ARG A 733 -3.19 -13.08 -17.36
CA ARG A 733 -3.06 -11.92 -18.27
C ARG A 733 -4.32 -11.68 -19.10
N GLU A 734 -5.00 -12.76 -19.53
CA GLU A 734 -6.23 -12.69 -20.31
C GLU A 734 -7.42 -12.28 -19.44
N LEU A 735 -7.54 -12.85 -18.25
CA LEU A 735 -8.68 -12.65 -17.34
C LEU A 735 -8.54 -11.42 -16.44
N GLY A 736 -7.32 -10.96 -16.16
CA GLY A 736 -7.02 -9.90 -15.20
C GLY A 736 -7.00 -10.36 -13.72
N TYR A 737 -7.18 -11.66 -13.46
CA TYR A 737 -7.21 -12.24 -12.12
C TYR A 737 -6.76 -13.71 -12.11
N THR A 738 -6.51 -14.23 -10.92
CA THR A 738 -6.37 -15.68 -10.66
C THR A 738 -7.44 -16.14 -9.68
N GLU A 739 -7.74 -17.44 -9.69
CA GLU A 739 -8.76 -18.05 -8.81
C GLU A 739 -8.18 -19.19 -7.98
N THR A 740 -8.73 -19.38 -6.77
CA THR A 740 -8.51 -20.57 -5.96
C THR A 740 -9.39 -21.73 -6.43
N ILE A 741 -9.18 -22.93 -5.83
CA ILE A 741 -10.04 -24.11 -6.09
C ILE A 741 -11.51 -23.90 -5.67
N LEU A 742 -11.82 -22.93 -4.82
CA LEU A 742 -13.18 -22.55 -4.42
C LEU A 742 -13.68 -21.27 -5.12
N GLY A 743 -12.95 -20.75 -6.11
CA GLY A 743 -13.38 -19.60 -6.92
C GLY A 743 -13.09 -18.23 -6.29
N ARG A 744 -12.26 -18.15 -5.25
CA ARG A 744 -11.80 -16.86 -4.72
C ARG A 744 -10.91 -16.18 -5.74
N ARG A 745 -11.22 -14.95 -6.10
CA ARG A 745 -10.44 -14.18 -7.07
C ARG A 745 -9.42 -13.27 -6.43
N ARG A 746 -8.27 -13.16 -7.08
CA ARG A 746 -7.28 -12.11 -6.84
C ARG A 746 -7.05 -11.35 -8.14
N TYR A 747 -7.42 -10.07 -8.14
CA TYR A 747 -7.24 -9.19 -9.29
C TYR A 747 -5.80 -8.70 -9.38
N LEU A 748 -5.25 -8.69 -10.62
CA LEU A 748 -3.83 -8.42 -10.89
C LEU A 748 -3.69 -7.46 -12.10
N PRO A 749 -4.06 -6.19 -11.94
CA PRO A 749 -4.08 -5.23 -13.05
C PRO A 749 -2.69 -5.00 -13.66
N ASP A 750 -1.61 -5.22 -12.90
CA ASP A 750 -0.24 -4.98 -13.35
C ASP A 750 0.35 -6.09 -14.24
N LEU A 751 -0.36 -7.18 -14.50
CA LEU A 751 0.14 -8.28 -15.36
C LEU A 751 0.43 -7.84 -16.81
N ASN A 752 -0.25 -6.80 -17.29
CA ASN A 752 -0.06 -6.24 -18.64
C ASN A 752 0.58 -4.85 -18.61
N HIS A 753 1.16 -4.43 -17.47
CA HIS A 753 1.76 -3.12 -17.31
C HIS A 753 3.03 -2.99 -18.18
N GLU A 754 3.31 -1.78 -18.72
CA GLU A 754 4.50 -1.53 -19.55
C GLU A 754 5.82 -1.69 -18.80
N ASN A 755 5.84 -1.37 -17.51
CA ASN A 755 7.02 -1.54 -16.66
C ASN A 755 7.26 -3.02 -16.36
N ARG A 756 8.43 -3.52 -16.77
CA ARG A 756 8.85 -4.92 -16.61
C ARG A 756 8.86 -5.37 -15.14
N GLN A 757 9.36 -4.54 -14.24
CA GLN A 757 9.49 -4.89 -12.82
C GLN A 757 8.11 -5.09 -12.17
N ARG A 758 7.13 -4.24 -12.51
CA ARG A 758 5.75 -4.39 -12.05
C ARG A 758 5.10 -5.65 -12.61
N ARG A 759 5.30 -5.95 -13.90
CA ARG A 759 4.83 -7.22 -14.46
C ARG A 759 5.41 -8.43 -13.74
N GLU A 760 6.72 -8.46 -13.50
CA GLU A 760 7.38 -9.58 -12.80
C GLU A 760 6.86 -9.75 -11.35
N ILE A 761 6.53 -8.66 -10.67
CA ILE A 761 5.87 -8.71 -9.35
C ILE A 761 4.46 -9.29 -9.48
N ALA A 762 3.67 -8.82 -10.43
CA ALA A 762 2.31 -9.32 -10.67
C ALA A 762 2.29 -10.79 -11.11
N GLU A 763 3.26 -11.22 -11.93
CA GLU A 763 3.43 -12.63 -12.31
C GLU A 763 3.71 -13.53 -11.10
N ARG A 764 4.60 -13.11 -10.19
CA ARG A 764 4.82 -13.84 -8.92
C ARG A 764 3.56 -13.91 -8.07
N MET A 765 2.80 -12.82 -8.02
CA MET A 765 1.51 -12.81 -7.32
C MET A 765 0.50 -13.75 -7.98
N ALA A 766 0.49 -13.84 -9.32
CA ALA A 766 -0.38 -14.75 -10.06
C ALA A 766 -0.04 -16.22 -9.80
N LEU A 767 1.23 -16.56 -9.66
CA LEU A 767 1.69 -17.92 -9.37
C LEU A 767 1.35 -18.34 -7.93
N ASN A 768 1.53 -17.43 -6.98
CA ASN A 768 1.34 -17.73 -5.56
C ASN A 768 -0.14 -17.77 -5.14
N ALA A 769 -0.98 -16.88 -5.68
CA ALA A 769 -2.34 -16.69 -5.16
C ALA A 769 -3.24 -17.93 -5.28
N PRO A 770 -3.26 -18.71 -6.36
CA PRO A 770 -4.07 -19.93 -6.44
C PRO A 770 -3.71 -20.96 -5.39
N ILE A 771 -2.41 -21.14 -5.12
CA ILE A 771 -1.91 -22.15 -4.18
C ILE A 771 -2.16 -21.70 -2.74
N GLN A 772 -1.69 -20.53 -2.38
CA GLN A 772 -1.82 -19.97 -1.04
C GLN A 772 -3.28 -19.68 -0.67
N GLY A 773 -4.06 -19.19 -1.62
CA GLY A 773 -5.49 -18.93 -1.41
C GLY A 773 -6.28 -20.22 -1.26
N SER A 774 -5.97 -21.26 -2.05
CA SER A 774 -6.60 -22.57 -1.90
C SER A 774 -6.29 -23.23 -0.56
N ALA A 775 -5.05 -23.07 -0.04
CA ALA A 775 -4.71 -23.53 1.29
C ALA A 775 -5.53 -22.80 2.36
N ALA A 776 -5.72 -21.47 2.21
CA ALA A 776 -6.56 -20.68 3.11
C ALA A 776 -8.04 -21.11 3.05
N ASP A 777 -8.56 -21.42 1.88
CA ASP A 777 -9.92 -21.92 1.71
C ASP A 777 -10.10 -23.28 2.35
N ILE A 778 -9.17 -24.22 2.12
CA ILE A 778 -9.21 -25.58 2.71
C ILE A 778 -9.17 -25.52 4.24
N ILE A 779 -8.29 -24.71 4.85
CA ILE A 779 -8.20 -24.61 6.31
C ILE A 779 -9.47 -24.01 6.92
N LYS A 780 -10.13 -23.06 6.24
CA LYS A 780 -11.42 -22.52 6.65
C LYS A 780 -12.51 -23.58 6.59
N VAL A 781 -12.58 -24.38 5.51
CA VAL A 781 -13.51 -25.50 5.41
C VAL A 781 -13.27 -26.51 6.52
N ALA A 782 -12.01 -26.88 6.77
CA ALA A 782 -11.62 -27.79 7.83
C ALA A 782 -12.04 -27.28 9.21
N MET A 783 -11.78 -25.99 9.47
CA MET A 783 -12.16 -25.33 10.72
C MET A 783 -13.69 -25.44 10.98
N LEU A 784 -14.50 -25.13 9.98
CA LEU A 784 -15.96 -25.19 10.07
C LEU A 784 -16.45 -26.64 10.24
N ASN A 785 -15.88 -27.60 9.50
CA ASN A 785 -16.25 -29.00 9.60
C ASN A 785 -15.95 -29.58 10.99
N VAL A 786 -14.76 -29.29 11.55
CA VAL A 786 -14.36 -29.73 12.88
C VAL A 786 -15.26 -29.13 13.95
N GLU A 787 -15.53 -27.81 13.89
CA GLU A 787 -16.41 -27.13 14.83
C GLU A 787 -17.83 -27.72 14.80
N HIS A 788 -18.39 -27.94 13.61
CA HIS A 788 -19.67 -28.56 13.42
C HIS A 788 -19.73 -30.00 13.99
N ALA A 789 -18.66 -30.78 13.76
CA ALA A 789 -18.57 -32.15 14.29
C ALA A 789 -18.42 -32.20 15.81
N ILE A 790 -17.74 -31.23 16.43
CA ILE A 790 -17.69 -31.06 17.89
C ILE A 790 -19.09 -30.79 18.43
N ASP A 791 -19.84 -29.87 17.82
CA ASP A 791 -21.20 -29.53 18.23
C ASP A 791 -22.16 -30.70 18.06
N GLN A 792 -22.10 -31.41 16.92
CA GLN A 792 -22.98 -32.59 16.67
C GLN A 792 -22.76 -33.71 17.67
N GLN A 793 -21.54 -33.91 18.15
CA GLN A 793 -21.22 -34.93 19.14
C GLN A 793 -21.33 -34.42 20.58
N ALA A 794 -21.75 -33.17 20.76
CA ALA A 794 -21.88 -32.50 22.06
C ALA A 794 -20.62 -32.59 22.92
N LEU A 795 -19.44 -32.50 22.28
CA LEU A 795 -18.13 -32.48 22.94
C LEU A 795 -17.94 -31.14 23.66
N LYS A 796 -17.14 -31.18 24.74
CA LYS A 796 -16.79 -29.97 25.50
C LYS A 796 -15.52 -29.28 24.96
N SER A 797 -14.67 -30.06 24.27
CA SER A 797 -13.49 -29.54 23.59
C SER A 797 -13.85 -28.45 22.59
N ARG A 798 -12.97 -27.51 22.38
CA ARG A 798 -13.28 -26.32 21.56
C ARG A 798 -12.07 -25.80 20.79
N LEU A 799 -12.33 -25.17 19.66
CA LEU A 799 -11.35 -24.49 18.82
C LEU A 799 -10.94 -23.15 19.48
N LEU A 800 -9.64 -22.85 19.48
CA LEU A 800 -9.06 -21.63 20.06
C LEU A 800 -8.43 -20.71 19.02
N LEU A 801 -7.53 -21.28 18.20
CA LEU A 801 -6.73 -20.50 17.26
C LEU A 801 -6.59 -21.20 15.90
N GLN A 802 -6.41 -20.39 14.88
CA GLN A 802 -5.90 -20.79 13.58
C GLN A 802 -4.57 -20.04 13.34
N VAL A 803 -3.48 -20.76 13.11
CA VAL A 803 -2.14 -20.22 12.92
C VAL A 803 -1.52 -20.86 11.68
N HIS A 804 -1.37 -20.10 10.59
CA HIS A 804 -0.93 -20.62 9.29
C HIS A 804 -1.81 -21.80 8.81
N ASP A 805 -1.29 -23.01 8.77
CA ASP A 805 -1.97 -24.24 8.34
C ASP A 805 -2.34 -25.14 9.54
N GLU A 806 -2.30 -24.60 10.77
CA GLU A 806 -2.53 -25.27 12.05
C GLU A 806 -3.81 -24.81 12.72
N LEU A 807 -4.58 -25.73 13.29
CA LEU A 807 -5.70 -25.49 14.20
C LEU A 807 -5.32 -25.91 15.63
N ILE A 808 -5.71 -25.09 16.61
CA ILE A 808 -5.37 -25.32 18.02
C ILE A 808 -6.66 -25.40 18.83
N PHE A 809 -6.79 -26.44 19.65
CA PHE A 809 -7.97 -26.74 20.47
C PHE A 809 -7.60 -26.89 21.94
N GLU A 810 -8.55 -26.58 22.84
CA GLU A 810 -8.56 -27.07 24.21
C GLU A 810 -9.35 -28.37 24.29
N VAL A 811 -8.78 -29.40 24.93
CA VAL A 811 -9.35 -30.74 25.02
C VAL A 811 -9.85 -31.00 26.43
N ALA A 812 -11.11 -31.43 26.53
CA ALA A 812 -11.70 -31.84 27.80
C ALA A 812 -11.23 -33.24 28.24
N GLU A 813 -11.29 -33.49 29.54
CA GLU A 813 -10.92 -34.79 30.10
C GLU A 813 -11.73 -35.92 29.48
N GLY A 814 -11.00 -36.96 28.99
CA GLY A 814 -11.62 -38.11 28.33
C GLY A 814 -11.93 -37.95 26.84
N GLU A 815 -11.78 -36.77 26.26
CA GLU A 815 -12.12 -36.52 24.85
C GLU A 815 -10.92 -36.67 23.87
N HIS A 816 -9.71 -37.00 24.31
CA HIS A 816 -8.51 -37.06 23.47
C HIS A 816 -8.68 -37.94 22.22
N GLN A 817 -9.08 -39.19 22.40
CA GLN A 817 -9.17 -40.13 21.30
C GLN A 817 -10.26 -39.74 20.29
N ILE A 818 -11.39 -39.26 20.76
CA ILE A 818 -12.47 -38.84 19.88
C ILE A 818 -12.09 -37.56 19.13
N MET A 819 -11.44 -36.61 19.79
CA MET A 819 -10.95 -35.36 19.16
C MET A 819 -9.89 -35.66 18.11
N GLU A 820 -8.91 -36.56 18.36
CA GLU A 820 -7.92 -36.92 17.35
C GLU A 820 -8.58 -37.53 16.11
N GLN A 821 -9.46 -38.50 16.29
CA GLN A 821 -10.15 -39.15 15.18
C GLN A 821 -11.03 -38.17 14.39
N LEU A 822 -11.75 -37.27 15.09
CA LEU A 822 -12.58 -36.27 14.51
C LEU A 822 -11.75 -35.28 13.68
N VAL A 823 -10.72 -34.70 14.27
CA VAL A 823 -9.85 -33.72 13.62
C VAL A 823 -9.16 -34.29 12.38
N ARG A 824 -8.57 -35.50 12.50
CA ARG A 824 -7.95 -36.18 11.34
C ARG A 824 -8.96 -36.42 10.22
N ARG A 825 -10.19 -36.83 10.55
CA ARG A 825 -11.23 -37.08 9.56
C ARG A 825 -11.69 -35.82 8.88
N GLU A 826 -12.06 -34.78 9.65
CA GLU A 826 -12.67 -33.58 9.10
C GLU A 826 -11.65 -32.73 8.34
N MET A 827 -10.41 -32.60 8.85
CA MET A 827 -9.35 -31.92 8.11
C MET A 827 -8.90 -32.73 6.88
N GLY A 828 -8.74 -34.06 7.03
CA GLY A 828 -8.32 -34.92 5.91
C GLY A 828 -9.34 -34.97 4.76
N ASN A 829 -10.61 -34.71 5.04
CA ASN A 829 -11.69 -34.69 4.04
C ASN A 829 -12.22 -33.29 3.71
N ALA A 830 -11.53 -32.22 4.15
CA ALA A 830 -11.98 -30.86 3.93
C ALA A 830 -12.15 -30.49 2.46
N TYR A 831 -11.34 -31.07 1.59
CA TYR A 831 -11.45 -30.93 0.14
C TYR A 831 -10.92 -32.15 -0.60
N PRO A 832 -11.56 -32.64 -1.68
CA PRO A 832 -11.14 -33.85 -2.39
C PRO A 832 -9.98 -33.58 -3.35
N LEU A 833 -8.79 -33.31 -2.78
CA LEU A 833 -7.58 -33.19 -3.60
C LEU A 833 -7.19 -34.53 -4.22
N LYS A 834 -6.57 -34.51 -5.39
CA LYS A 834 -5.96 -35.69 -6.05
C LYS A 834 -4.80 -36.27 -5.20
N ALA A 835 -4.07 -35.39 -4.49
CA ALA A 835 -3.11 -35.77 -3.43
C ALA A 835 -3.84 -35.73 -2.07
N PRO A 836 -3.86 -36.84 -1.31
CA PRO A 836 -4.59 -36.88 -0.03
C PRO A 836 -4.05 -35.84 0.95
N LEU A 837 -4.97 -35.19 1.69
CA LEU A 837 -4.62 -34.29 2.77
C LEU A 837 -4.15 -35.14 3.98
N ASP A 838 -2.95 -34.87 4.44
CA ASP A 838 -2.36 -35.53 5.60
C ASP A 838 -2.25 -34.56 6.77
N VAL A 839 -2.65 -35.02 7.96
CA VAL A 839 -2.82 -34.19 9.15
C VAL A 839 -1.97 -34.73 10.29
N ASN A 840 -1.02 -33.95 10.76
CA ASN A 840 -0.29 -34.22 11.98
C ASN A 840 -1.12 -33.76 13.17
N VAL A 841 -1.23 -34.58 14.22
CA VAL A 841 -1.98 -34.25 15.44
C VAL A 841 -1.12 -34.54 16.65
N GLY A 842 -0.97 -33.57 17.55
CA GLY A 842 -0.26 -33.72 18.81
C GLY A 842 -1.05 -33.17 19.99
N PHE A 843 -0.70 -33.67 21.19
CA PHE A 843 -1.27 -33.27 22.46
C PHE A 843 -0.21 -32.81 23.43
N GLY A 844 -0.51 -31.80 24.22
CA GLY A 844 0.41 -31.32 25.25
C GLY A 844 -0.25 -30.38 26.24
N LYS A 845 0.42 -30.20 27.38
CA LYS A 845 -0.03 -29.25 28.40
C LYS A 845 0.10 -27.78 27.93
N SER A 846 1.00 -27.56 27.00
CA SER A 846 1.25 -26.27 26.38
C SER A 846 1.26 -26.39 24.86
N TRP A 847 1.24 -25.25 24.17
CA TRP A 847 1.29 -25.19 22.72
C TRP A 847 2.60 -25.80 22.15
N ASP A 848 3.76 -25.53 22.80
CA ASP A 848 5.05 -26.13 22.37
C ASP A 848 5.06 -27.65 22.54
N LEU A 849 4.53 -28.15 23.67
CA LEU A 849 4.47 -29.60 23.94
C LEU A 849 3.46 -30.33 23.05
N ALA A 850 2.44 -29.65 22.56
CA ALA A 850 1.49 -30.19 21.61
C ALA A 850 1.99 -30.14 20.14
N ALA A 851 3.05 -29.38 19.84
CA ALA A 851 3.61 -29.29 18.49
C ALA A 851 4.28 -30.59 18.05
N HIS A 852 4.42 -30.81 16.72
CA HIS A 852 4.92 -32.05 16.07
C HIS A 852 6.41 -31.99 15.74
#